data_76deea30d03ac2c85f97f96b47fbabce
#
_entry.id   76deea30d03ac2c85f97f96b47fbabce
#
_cell.length_a   1.000
_cell.length_b   1.000
_cell.length_c   1.000
_cell.angle_alpha   90.00
_cell.angle_beta   90.00
_cell.angle_gamma   90.00
#
_symmetry.space_group_name_H-M   'P 1'
#
loop_
_entity.id
_entity.type
_entity.pdbx_description
1 polymer ?
#
loop_
_entity_poly.entity_id
_entity_poly.type
_entity_poly.pdbx_seq_one_letter_code
_entity_poly.pdbx_strand_id
1 'polypeptide(L)'
;MANNLRFQVVEEAFKKHALDVKAPSERPSEYFGKYVFNKEKMYRYLPKNVYDKMIDVIDNGASLDRSIADAVADGMKKWALEMGVTHYTHWFQPLTEGTAEKHDAFVEHDGKGGMIEKFSGKLLVQQEPDASSFPNGGIRNTFEARGYSAWDPTSPVFIIDDTLCIPTIFIAYTGEALDYKAPLLRALHAVGKAAKDVCQYFYDDVTKVQVNLGWEQEYFLVDEGLYSARPDLLMTGRTLMGHESAKNQQMDDHYFGTIPDRVVAFMKDLEIQSLELAIPVKTRHNEVAPNQFELAPIFEECNLAVDHNMLLMSLMKKVARKHGFRVLLHEKPFDGINGSGKHNNWSLSADNGVLLHAPGKTPEENLRFVTFIVETLMAVYKHNGLLKASIMSATNAHRLGGNEAPPAIISSFLGTQLTELLTHIEESEANELFNLKGKQGMQIDIPQIPDLIVDNTDRNRTSPFAFTGNRFEFRAPGSSVNCASAMIALNAAMAEALTSFKERVDAKIANGTEKIHAILEVLKDDVKTCKPIRFDGNGYSEKWVKEAAKRGLDVEKSCPVIFEHYLDDSSIKMFESTKVMNKKELEARNEVKWEMYVKTVQIEARVLGDLAMNHIIPVATHYQSQLIKNVQGMKDVFTKERAERLSSRNMKLIEEIAERTEKIEQLVEDLTEARRVANRIEDIHQRAIAYHDTVCPHMEAIRKQIDKLELIVEDGLWTLPKYRELLFIR
;
A
#
# COMPACT_ATOMS: atom_id res chain seq x y z
N MET A 1 -12.59 37.42 23.32
CA MET A 1 -11.77 36.62 22.42
C MET A 1 -12.54 35.33 22.17
N ALA A 2 -12.92 35.06 20.93
CA ALA A 2 -13.52 33.77 20.60
C ALA A 2 -12.48 32.69 20.97
N ASN A 3 -12.90 31.64 21.66
CA ASN A 3 -12.05 30.52 22.00
C ASN A 3 -11.54 29.90 20.68
N ASN A 4 -10.28 30.11 20.34
CA ASN A 4 -9.69 29.55 19.14
C ASN A 4 -9.50 28.03 19.39
N LEU A 5 -10.26 27.21 18.67
CA LEU A 5 -10.24 25.75 18.80
C LEU A 5 -8.80 25.18 18.70
N ARG A 6 -7.96 25.77 17.82
CA ARG A 6 -6.57 25.37 17.67
C ARG A 6 -5.81 25.36 19.00
N PHE A 7 -5.88 26.43 19.78
CA PHE A 7 -5.14 26.50 21.06
C PHE A 7 -5.73 25.56 22.11
N GLN A 8 -7.05 25.34 22.09
CA GLN A 8 -7.69 24.39 23.00
C GLN A 8 -7.20 22.96 22.74
N VAL A 9 -7.19 22.51 21.47
CA VAL A 9 -6.72 21.16 21.13
C VAL A 9 -5.23 20.99 21.35
N VAL A 10 -4.42 22.03 21.16
CA VAL A 10 -3.00 22.01 21.51
C VAL A 10 -2.81 21.83 23.01
N GLU A 11 -3.53 22.59 23.83
CA GLU A 11 -3.46 22.49 25.30
C GLU A 11 -3.90 21.10 25.77
N GLU A 12 -4.98 20.56 25.20
CA GLU A 12 -5.47 19.22 25.53
C GLU A 12 -4.49 18.11 25.10
N ALA A 13 -3.81 18.27 23.97
CA ALA A 13 -2.81 17.30 23.52
C ALA A 13 -1.62 17.20 24.48
N PHE A 14 -1.17 18.34 25.06
CA PHE A 14 -0.10 18.34 26.07
C PHE A 14 -0.48 17.68 27.41
N LYS A 15 -1.76 17.56 27.70
CA LYS A 15 -2.24 16.89 28.92
C LYS A 15 -2.36 15.36 28.79
N LYS A 16 -2.25 14.83 27.58
CA LYS A 16 -2.35 13.40 27.34
C LYS A 16 -1.09 12.66 27.74
N HIS A 17 -1.24 11.52 28.34
CA HIS A 17 -0.16 10.63 28.77
C HIS A 17 -0.27 9.25 28.09
N ALA A 18 0.81 8.49 28.11
CA ALA A 18 0.83 7.12 27.64
C ALA A 18 -0.12 6.25 28.47
N LEU A 19 -0.92 5.41 27.79
CA LEU A 19 -1.74 4.42 28.48
C LEU A 19 -0.87 3.26 28.98
N ASP A 20 -1.25 2.69 30.13
CA ASP A 20 -0.64 1.44 30.62
C ASP A 20 -1.16 0.26 29.80
N VAL A 21 -0.30 -0.34 28.99
CA VAL A 21 -0.61 -1.47 28.11
C VAL A 21 0.03 -2.72 28.67
N LYS A 22 -0.80 -3.72 29.02
CA LYS A 22 -0.36 -5.02 29.55
C LYS A 22 -0.63 -6.12 28.52
N ALA A 23 0.39 -6.92 28.23
CA ALA A 23 0.23 -8.12 27.44
C ALA A 23 -0.55 -9.19 28.24
N PRO A 24 -1.31 -10.08 27.56
CA PRO A 24 -2.01 -11.19 28.20
C PRO A 24 -1.08 -12.18 28.92
N SER A 25 0.17 -12.30 28.44
CA SER A 25 1.22 -13.13 28.97
C SER A 25 2.60 -12.49 28.74
N GLU A 26 3.62 -12.94 29.46
CA GLU A 26 5.02 -12.51 29.25
C GLU A 26 5.61 -13.01 27.93
N ARG A 27 5.06 -14.07 27.35
CA ARG A 27 5.54 -14.68 26.10
C ARG A 27 4.54 -14.46 24.97
N PRO A 28 4.92 -13.74 23.91
CA PRO A 28 4.07 -13.53 22.74
C PRO A 28 3.53 -14.82 22.11
N SER A 29 4.32 -15.91 22.14
CA SER A 29 3.90 -17.20 21.59
C SER A 29 2.71 -17.84 22.32
N GLU A 30 2.40 -17.43 23.56
CA GLU A 30 1.30 -17.98 24.35
C GLU A 30 -0.08 -17.41 23.97
N TYR A 31 -0.10 -16.21 23.34
CA TYR A 31 -1.33 -15.60 22.88
C TYR A 31 -1.39 -15.42 21.35
N PHE A 32 -0.36 -15.84 20.63
CA PHE A 32 -0.35 -15.79 19.15
C PHE A 32 -1.49 -16.61 18.57
N GLY A 33 -2.32 -15.95 17.73
CA GLY A 33 -3.47 -16.57 17.08
C GLY A 33 -4.62 -16.96 18.04
N LYS A 34 -4.70 -16.34 19.20
CA LYS A 34 -5.78 -16.59 20.18
C LYS A 34 -7.18 -16.46 19.56
N TYR A 35 -7.39 -15.44 18.73
CA TYR A 35 -8.63 -15.13 18.04
C TYR A 35 -8.72 -15.65 16.61
N VAL A 36 -7.93 -16.66 16.26
CA VAL A 36 -7.90 -17.26 14.92
C VAL A 36 -8.23 -18.74 14.98
N PHE A 37 -9.11 -19.22 14.09
CA PHE A 37 -9.45 -20.63 13.93
C PHE A 37 -8.35 -21.34 13.13
N ASN A 38 -7.19 -21.51 13.77
CA ASN A 38 -5.99 -22.12 13.19
C ASN A 38 -6.05 -23.65 13.20
N LYS A 39 -5.01 -24.32 12.67
CA LYS A 39 -4.93 -25.79 12.59
C LYS A 39 -5.09 -26.48 13.94
N GLU A 40 -4.60 -25.89 15.04
CA GLU A 40 -4.75 -26.43 16.40
C GLU A 40 -6.23 -26.43 16.83
N LYS A 41 -6.93 -25.31 16.60
CA LYS A 41 -8.36 -25.23 16.89
C LYS A 41 -9.20 -26.10 15.97
N MET A 42 -8.84 -26.17 14.67
CA MET A 42 -9.45 -27.13 13.74
C MET A 42 -9.34 -28.56 14.25
N TYR A 43 -8.15 -28.98 14.72
CA TYR A 43 -7.93 -30.30 15.30
C TYR A 43 -8.81 -30.56 16.56
N ARG A 44 -9.01 -29.54 17.38
CA ARG A 44 -9.82 -29.62 18.63
C ARG A 44 -11.32 -29.64 18.39
N TYR A 45 -11.82 -28.90 17.40
CA TYR A 45 -13.26 -28.67 17.22
C TYR A 45 -13.86 -29.43 16.05
N LEU A 46 -13.06 -30.00 15.14
CA LEU A 46 -13.55 -30.77 14.00
C LEU A 46 -13.39 -32.28 14.21
N PRO A 47 -14.30 -33.11 13.70
CA PRO A 47 -14.09 -34.54 13.57
C PRO A 47 -12.80 -34.84 12.78
N LYS A 48 -12.05 -35.86 13.16
CA LYS A 48 -10.75 -36.18 12.57
C LYS A 48 -10.77 -36.24 11.05
N ASN A 49 -11.73 -36.93 10.46
CA ASN A 49 -11.85 -37.06 9.01
C ASN A 49 -12.15 -35.71 8.31
N VAL A 50 -12.82 -34.80 8.97
CA VAL A 50 -13.08 -33.42 8.48
C VAL A 50 -11.82 -32.59 8.59
N TYR A 51 -11.12 -32.70 9.72
CA TYR A 51 -9.83 -32.05 9.91
C TYR A 51 -8.81 -32.45 8.83
N ASP A 52 -8.64 -33.77 8.59
CA ASP A 52 -7.70 -34.29 7.59
C ASP A 52 -8.00 -33.74 6.19
N LYS A 53 -9.29 -33.67 5.79
CA LYS A 53 -9.71 -33.05 4.52
C LYS A 53 -9.44 -31.55 4.48
N MET A 54 -9.65 -30.81 5.57
CA MET A 54 -9.36 -29.37 5.64
C MET A 54 -7.87 -29.10 5.50
N ILE A 55 -7.03 -29.93 6.12
CA ILE A 55 -5.56 -29.80 5.98
C ILE A 55 -5.13 -30.05 4.54
N ASP A 56 -5.72 -31.04 3.86
CA ASP A 56 -5.43 -31.31 2.46
C ASP A 56 -5.82 -30.13 1.54
N VAL A 57 -6.96 -29.49 1.80
CA VAL A 57 -7.37 -28.25 1.09
C VAL A 57 -6.36 -27.11 1.33
N ILE A 58 -5.97 -26.88 2.57
CA ILE A 58 -5.09 -25.75 2.96
C ILE A 58 -3.65 -25.97 2.47
N ASP A 59 -3.10 -27.16 2.69
CA ASP A 59 -1.67 -27.41 2.44
C ASP A 59 -1.40 -27.87 1.00
N ASN A 60 -2.29 -28.69 0.44
CA ASN A 60 -2.08 -29.32 -0.86
C ASN A 60 -2.94 -28.70 -1.99
N GLY A 61 -3.85 -27.77 -1.65
CA GLY A 61 -4.73 -27.14 -2.64
C GLY A 61 -5.80 -28.07 -3.21
N ALA A 62 -6.21 -29.09 -2.42
CA ALA A 62 -7.31 -29.98 -2.80
C ALA A 62 -8.63 -29.21 -2.92
N SER A 63 -9.57 -29.72 -3.71
CA SER A 63 -10.89 -29.10 -3.82
C SER A 63 -11.71 -29.30 -2.53
N LEU A 64 -12.33 -28.23 -2.05
CA LEU A 64 -13.21 -28.29 -0.89
C LEU A 64 -14.48 -29.11 -1.21
N ASP A 65 -14.69 -30.20 -0.48
CA ASP A 65 -15.91 -30.99 -0.54
C ASP A 65 -17.02 -30.32 0.30
N ARG A 66 -18.08 -29.84 -0.37
CA ARG A 66 -19.24 -29.24 0.33
C ARG A 66 -19.89 -30.16 1.36
N SER A 67 -19.70 -31.49 1.27
CA SER A 67 -20.25 -32.46 2.24
C SER A 67 -19.70 -32.29 3.66
N ILE A 68 -18.53 -31.63 3.83
CA ILE A 68 -17.94 -31.39 5.15
C ILE A 68 -18.28 -30.00 5.72
N ALA A 69 -18.90 -29.12 4.91
CA ALA A 69 -19.12 -27.72 5.27
C ALA A 69 -19.96 -27.54 6.54
N ASP A 70 -20.98 -28.36 6.76
CA ASP A 70 -21.81 -28.31 7.97
C ASP A 70 -21.01 -28.68 9.21
N ALA A 71 -20.14 -29.68 9.13
CA ALA A 71 -19.29 -30.07 10.27
C ALA A 71 -18.23 -29.00 10.58
N VAL A 72 -17.69 -28.36 9.54
CA VAL A 72 -16.75 -27.23 9.73
C VAL A 72 -17.46 -26.03 10.35
N ALA A 73 -18.64 -25.66 9.84
CA ALA A 73 -19.45 -24.55 10.36
C ALA A 73 -19.86 -24.79 11.85
N ASP A 74 -20.23 -26.02 12.19
CA ASP A 74 -20.58 -26.35 13.57
C ASP A 74 -19.37 -26.26 14.52
N GLY A 75 -18.21 -26.75 14.09
CA GLY A 75 -16.95 -26.60 14.83
C GLY A 75 -16.54 -25.13 15.02
N MET A 76 -16.62 -24.30 13.96
CA MET A 76 -16.38 -22.86 14.04
C MET A 76 -17.36 -22.16 14.98
N LYS A 77 -18.66 -22.42 14.84
CA LYS A 77 -19.69 -21.85 15.71
C LYS A 77 -19.44 -22.20 17.19
N LYS A 78 -19.15 -23.48 17.47
CA LYS A 78 -18.85 -23.92 18.85
C LYS A 78 -17.68 -23.15 19.45
N TRP A 79 -16.58 -23.03 18.70
CA TRP A 79 -15.44 -22.24 19.14
C TRP A 79 -15.80 -20.75 19.32
N ALA A 80 -16.51 -20.17 18.35
CA ALA A 80 -16.93 -18.77 18.40
C ALA A 80 -17.79 -18.45 19.62
N LEU A 81 -18.80 -19.30 19.92
CA LEU A 81 -19.66 -19.14 21.10
C LEU A 81 -18.89 -19.27 22.42
N GLU A 82 -17.91 -20.18 22.51
CA GLU A 82 -17.01 -20.29 23.67
C GLU A 82 -16.15 -19.02 23.86
N MET A 83 -15.86 -18.29 22.78
CA MET A 83 -15.16 -17.01 22.79
C MET A 83 -16.09 -15.80 23.01
N GLY A 84 -17.39 -16.00 23.19
CA GLY A 84 -18.38 -14.93 23.43
C GLY A 84 -18.88 -14.22 22.17
N VAL A 85 -18.66 -14.82 21.01
CA VAL A 85 -19.07 -14.26 19.69
C VAL A 85 -20.58 -14.44 19.51
N THR A 86 -21.24 -13.41 18.98
CA THR A 86 -22.69 -13.38 18.74
C THR A 86 -23.08 -13.21 17.29
N HIS A 87 -22.14 -12.73 16.47
CA HIS A 87 -22.34 -12.42 15.05
C HIS A 87 -21.29 -13.10 14.16
N TYR A 88 -21.56 -13.17 12.86
CA TYR A 88 -20.61 -13.56 11.84
C TYR A 88 -20.73 -12.64 10.63
N THR A 89 -19.66 -12.57 9.83
CA THR A 89 -19.63 -11.81 8.60
C THR A 89 -18.77 -12.50 7.55
N HIS A 90 -19.16 -12.39 6.29
CA HIS A 90 -18.25 -12.62 5.17
C HIS A 90 -17.41 -11.36 5.00
N TRP A 91 -16.13 -11.48 5.28
CA TRP A 91 -15.13 -10.41 5.21
C TRP A 91 -14.41 -10.46 3.87
N PHE A 92 -14.44 -9.38 3.08
CA PHE A 92 -13.83 -9.33 1.74
C PHE A 92 -13.17 -7.98 1.47
N GLN A 93 -12.42 -7.88 0.36
CA GLN A 93 -11.59 -6.75 -0.03
C GLN A 93 -12.15 -6.14 -1.34
N PRO A 94 -13.02 -5.11 -1.25
CA PRO A 94 -13.64 -4.49 -2.42
C PRO A 94 -12.64 -3.71 -3.28
N LEU A 95 -13.03 -3.40 -4.53
CA LEU A 95 -12.20 -2.65 -5.47
C LEU A 95 -11.94 -1.18 -5.06
N THR A 96 -12.71 -0.66 -4.11
CA THR A 96 -12.60 0.73 -3.61
C THR A 96 -11.70 0.87 -2.40
N GLU A 97 -10.82 -0.11 -2.17
CA GLU A 97 -9.90 -0.19 -1.04
C GLU A 97 -10.57 -0.47 0.32
N GLY A 98 -9.78 -0.85 1.30
CA GLY A 98 -10.26 -1.25 2.61
C GLY A 98 -10.87 -2.65 2.62
N THR A 99 -11.72 -2.89 3.62
CA THR A 99 -12.44 -4.15 3.84
C THR A 99 -13.93 -3.90 3.94
N ALA A 100 -14.75 -4.89 3.58
CA ALA A 100 -16.19 -4.82 3.67
C ALA A 100 -16.75 -6.00 4.43
N GLU A 101 -17.79 -5.74 5.21
CA GLU A 101 -18.43 -6.70 6.10
C GLU A 101 -19.91 -6.37 6.31
N LYS A 102 -20.72 -7.40 6.57
CA LYS A 102 -22.13 -7.28 6.94
C LYS A 102 -22.40 -8.29 8.05
N HIS A 103 -22.64 -7.80 9.26
CA HIS A 103 -22.79 -8.64 10.44
C HIS A 103 -24.18 -9.24 10.52
N ASP A 104 -24.26 -10.56 10.52
CA ASP A 104 -25.48 -11.33 10.77
C ASP A 104 -25.35 -12.04 12.12
N ALA A 105 -26.42 -11.98 12.95
CA ALA A 105 -26.41 -12.69 14.21
C ALA A 105 -26.56 -14.20 14.03
N PHE A 106 -26.00 -15.00 14.94
CA PHE A 106 -26.15 -16.47 14.94
C PHE A 106 -27.57 -16.96 15.28
N VAL A 107 -28.58 -16.11 15.33
CA VAL A 107 -29.90 -16.46 15.83
C VAL A 107 -30.88 -16.83 14.72
N GLU A 108 -31.59 -17.95 14.93
CA GLU A 108 -32.75 -18.35 14.13
C GLU A 108 -33.92 -18.78 15.04
N HIS A 109 -35.13 -18.79 14.51
CA HIS A 109 -36.28 -19.30 15.23
C HIS A 109 -36.17 -20.82 15.45
N ASP A 110 -36.48 -21.29 16.66
CA ASP A 110 -36.54 -22.73 17.01
C ASP A 110 -37.81 -23.43 16.49
N GLY A 111 -38.73 -22.69 15.91
CA GLY A 111 -40.05 -23.17 15.47
C GLY A 111 -41.05 -23.39 16.58
N LYS A 112 -40.70 -23.06 17.83
CA LYS A 112 -41.53 -23.23 19.05
C LYS A 112 -41.77 -21.94 19.81
N GLY A 113 -41.39 -20.80 19.20
CA GLY A 113 -41.51 -19.48 19.77
C GLY A 113 -40.28 -18.97 20.53
N GLY A 114 -39.19 -19.71 20.50
CA GLY A 114 -37.85 -19.34 20.98
C GLY A 114 -36.85 -19.09 19.86
N MET A 115 -35.60 -18.87 20.27
CA MET A 115 -34.45 -18.64 19.37
C MET A 115 -33.35 -19.64 19.69
N ILE A 116 -32.60 -20.02 18.66
CA ILE A 116 -31.42 -20.88 18.77
C ILE A 116 -30.24 -20.26 18.01
N GLU A 117 -29.02 -20.54 18.46
CA GLU A 117 -27.81 -20.21 17.73
C GLU A 117 -27.59 -21.21 16.61
N LYS A 118 -27.64 -20.74 15.36
CA LYS A 118 -27.46 -21.55 14.16
C LYS A 118 -26.48 -20.93 13.18
N PHE A 119 -25.57 -21.75 12.70
CA PHE A 119 -24.65 -21.44 11.63
C PHE A 119 -24.42 -22.71 10.81
N SER A 120 -24.83 -22.70 9.56
CA SER A 120 -24.76 -23.87 8.67
C SER A 120 -23.61 -23.78 7.68
N GLY A 121 -23.22 -24.91 7.10
CA GLY A 121 -22.24 -24.97 6.03
C GLY A 121 -22.65 -24.13 4.81
N LYS A 122 -23.95 -23.97 4.53
CA LYS A 122 -24.44 -23.09 3.50
C LYS A 122 -24.04 -21.63 3.77
N LEU A 123 -24.22 -21.16 5.01
CA LEU A 123 -23.88 -19.80 5.42
C LEU A 123 -22.37 -19.57 5.48
N LEU A 124 -21.59 -20.61 5.80
CA LEU A 124 -20.13 -20.56 5.79
C LEU A 124 -19.61 -20.44 4.35
N VAL A 125 -20.05 -21.31 3.45
CA VAL A 125 -19.43 -21.47 2.13
C VAL A 125 -19.82 -20.35 1.17
N GLN A 126 -21.08 -19.88 1.23
CA GLN A 126 -21.59 -18.93 0.24
C GLN A 126 -22.71 -18.08 0.83
N GLN A 127 -22.71 -16.80 0.48
CA GLN A 127 -23.84 -15.90 0.69
C GLN A 127 -24.17 -15.16 -0.62
N GLU A 128 -25.38 -14.62 -0.70
CA GLU A 128 -25.90 -13.87 -1.83
C GLU A 128 -26.29 -12.45 -1.38
N PRO A 129 -25.31 -11.61 -0.98
CA PRO A 129 -25.61 -10.25 -0.57
C PRO A 129 -26.04 -9.40 -1.76
N ASP A 130 -26.80 -8.33 -1.49
CA ASP A 130 -27.09 -7.32 -2.50
C ASP A 130 -25.81 -6.61 -2.92
N ALA A 131 -25.37 -6.95 -4.12
CA ALA A 131 -24.12 -6.45 -4.65
C ALA A 131 -24.16 -4.98 -5.08
N SER A 132 -25.34 -4.34 -5.20
CA SER A 132 -25.46 -2.90 -5.45
C SER A 132 -25.07 -2.08 -4.23
N SER A 133 -25.11 -2.67 -3.03
CA SER A 133 -24.71 -2.05 -1.78
C SER A 133 -23.20 -2.06 -1.53
N PHE A 134 -22.42 -2.82 -2.30
CA PHE A 134 -20.98 -2.91 -2.08
C PHE A 134 -20.22 -1.73 -2.69
N PRO A 135 -19.15 -1.27 -2.03
CA PRO A 135 -18.27 -0.23 -2.57
C PRO A 135 -17.46 -0.81 -3.75
N ASN A 136 -17.96 -0.67 -4.95
CA ASN A 136 -17.36 -1.17 -6.18
C ASN A 136 -17.15 -0.09 -7.25
N GLY A 137 -17.25 1.20 -6.86
CA GLY A 137 -17.07 2.33 -7.76
C GLY A 137 -18.12 2.45 -8.88
N GLY A 138 -19.24 1.72 -8.80
CA GLY A 138 -20.28 1.79 -9.81
C GLY A 138 -20.09 0.90 -11.04
N ILE A 139 -19.21 -0.12 -10.95
CA ILE A 139 -18.98 -1.10 -12.02
C ILE A 139 -20.25 -1.73 -12.56
N ARG A 140 -21.32 -1.76 -11.74
CA ARG A 140 -22.56 -2.47 -12.06
C ARG A 140 -23.75 -1.53 -12.14
N ASN A 141 -24.65 -1.91 -13.04
CA ASN A 141 -25.98 -1.35 -13.04
C ASN A 141 -26.77 -1.85 -11.84
N THR A 142 -27.58 -0.99 -11.22
CA THR A 142 -28.37 -1.33 -10.03
C THR A 142 -29.38 -2.46 -10.25
N PHE A 143 -29.80 -2.74 -11.48
CA PHE A 143 -30.70 -3.86 -11.77
C PHE A 143 -29.99 -5.23 -11.81
N GLU A 144 -28.66 -5.26 -11.93
CA GLU A 144 -27.84 -6.48 -11.82
C GLU A 144 -27.25 -6.63 -10.41
N ALA A 145 -28.08 -6.45 -9.39
CA ALA A 145 -27.65 -6.32 -8.00
C ALA A 145 -27.17 -7.65 -7.35
N ARG A 146 -27.26 -8.80 -8.04
CA ARG A 146 -26.90 -10.09 -7.48
C ARG A 146 -25.41 -10.35 -7.57
N GLY A 147 -24.81 -10.75 -6.44
CA GLY A 147 -23.44 -11.23 -6.34
C GLY A 147 -23.31 -12.32 -5.30
N TYR A 148 -22.15 -12.98 -5.29
CA TYR A 148 -21.85 -14.08 -4.38
C TYR A 148 -20.57 -13.79 -3.63
N SER A 149 -20.61 -13.94 -2.29
CA SER A 149 -19.41 -14.12 -1.49
C SER A 149 -19.15 -15.61 -1.30
N ALA A 150 -17.90 -16.04 -1.44
CA ALA A 150 -17.53 -17.44 -1.26
C ALA A 150 -16.31 -17.56 -0.35
N TRP A 151 -16.38 -18.45 0.64
CA TRP A 151 -15.34 -18.68 1.62
C TRP A 151 -14.02 -19.10 0.96
N ASP A 152 -12.91 -18.48 1.39
CA ASP A 152 -11.56 -18.92 1.09
C ASP A 152 -11.00 -19.75 2.26
N PRO A 153 -10.94 -21.07 2.16
CA PRO A 153 -10.44 -21.91 3.24
C PRO A 153 -8.93 -21.80 3.46
N THR A 154 -8.18 -21.19 2.53
CA THR A 154 -6.74 -20.98 2.65
C THR A 154 -6.38 -19.82 3.57
N SER A 155 -7.35 -18.95 3.90
CA SER A 155 -7.22 -17.93 4.92
C SER A 155 -8.00 -18.31 6.17
N PRO A 156 -7.36 -18.30 7.36
CA PRO A 156 -8.04 -18.69 8.59
C PRO A 156 -9.14 -17.69 8.99
N VAL A 157 -10.23 -18.22 9.50
CA VAL A 157 -11.32 -17.44 10.09
C VAL A 157 -10.85 -16.84 11.42
N PHE A 158 -11.25 -15.62 11.73
CA PHE A 158 -10.80 -14.88 12.91
C PHE A 158 -11.95 -14.15 13.61
N ILE A 159 -11.71 -13.69 14.82
CA ILE A 159 -12.69 -12.96 15.64
C ILE A 159 -12.22 -11.54 15.86
N ILE A 160 -13.09 -10.57 15.55
CA ILE A 160 -12.95 -9.17 15.97
C ILE A 160 -14.15 -8.82 16.84
N ASP A 161 -13.86 -8.31 18.03
CA ASP A 161 -14.88 -7.98 19.02
C ASP A 161 -15.82 -9.19 19.30
N ASP A 162 -17.08 -9.10 18.90
CA ASP A 162 -18.11 -10.13 19.06
C ASP A 162 -18.50 -10.82 17.75
N THR A 163 -17.67 -10.69 16.71
CA THR A 163 -17.98 -11.12 15.34
C THR A 163 -16.95 -12.09 14.79
N LEU A 164 -17.43 -13.21 14.26
CA LEU A 164 -16.67 -14.19 13.50
C LEU A 164 -16.51 -13.70 12.07
N CYS A 165 -15.28 -13.36 11.66
CA CYS A 165 -14.94 -12.87 10.33
C CYS A 165 -14.44 -14.01 9.44
N ILE A 166 -15.13 -14.24 8.33
CA ILE A 166 -14.85 -15.32 7.38
C ILE A 166 -14.25 -14.71 6.12
N PRO A 167 -12.95 -14.92 5.82
CA PRO A 167 -12.34 -14.41 4.60
C PRO A 167 -13.00 -14.98 3.35
N THR A 168 -13.42 -14.12 2.43
CA THR A 168 -14.17 -14.50 1.24
C THR A 168 -13.67 -13.78 0.00
N ILE A 169 -13.89 -14.40 -1.15
CA ILE A 169 -13.92 -13.71 -2.45
C ILE A 169 -15.31 -13.14 -2.69
N PHE A 170 -15.40 -12.16 -3.57
CA PHE A 170 -16.66 -11.59 -4.01
C PHE A 170 -16.73 -11.53 -5.55
N ILE A 171 -17.76 -12.18 -6.12
CA ILE A 171 -17.97 -12.28 -7.57
C ILE A 171 -19.35 -11.81 -7.98
N ALA A 172 -19.47 -11.25 -9.20
CA ALA A 172 -20.75 -10.93 -9.80
C ALA A 172 -21.56 -12.20 -10.13
N TYR A 173 -22.86 -12.04 -10.33
CA TYR A 173 -23.75 -13.13 -10.81
C TYR A 173 -23.24 -13.77 -12.10
N THR A 174 -22.62 -13.00 -12.96
CA THR A 174 -22.04 -13.44 -14.25
C THR A 174 -20.63 -14.02 -14.13
N GLY A 175 -20.04 -14.04 -12.93
CA GLY A 175 -18.77 -14.71 -12.62
C GLY A 175 -17.54 -13.81 -12.57
N GLU A 176 -17.66 -12.52 -12.89
CA GLU A 176 -16.53 -11.56 -12.81
C GLU A 176 -16.16 -11.27 -11.36
N ALA A 177 -14.87 -11.20 -11.05
CA ALA A 177 -14.36 -10.83 -9.74
C ALA A 177 -14.62 -9.35 -9.45
N LEU A 178 -15.25 -9.05 -8.30
CA LEU A 178 -15.56 -7.71 -7.82
C LEU A 178 -14.71 -7.31 -6.60
N ASP A 179 -13.66 -8.07 -6.34
CA ASP A 179 -12.73 -7.87 -5.23
C ASP A 179 -11.27 -7.97 -5.68
N TYR A 180 -10.33 -7.80 -4.75
CA TYR A 180 -8.91 -8.02 -4.99
C TYR A 180 -8.48 -9.48 -4.78
N LYS A 181 -9.17 -10.22 -3.90
CA LYS A 181 -8.74 -11.55 -3.48
C LYS A 181 -8.89 -12.61 -4.58
N ALA A 182 -9.97 -12.62 -5.33
CA ALA A 182 -10.18 -13.61 -6.38
C ALA A 182 -9.10 -13.55 -7.49
N PRO A 183 -8.75 -12.39 -8.07
CA PRO A 183 -7.62 -12.30 -9.00
C PRO A 183 -6.28 -12.61 -8.36
N LEU A 184 -6.07 -12.25 -7.09
CA LEU A 184 -4.84 -12.59 -6.38
C LEU A 184 -4.65 -14.10 -6.29
N LEU A 185 -5.66 -14.84 -5.84
CA LEU A 185 -5.62 -16.31 -5.74
C LEU A 185 -5.35 -16.96 -7.10
N ARG A 186 -5.99 -16.44 -8.18
CA ARG A 186 -5.73 -16.91 -9.55
C ARG A 186 -4.28 -16.64 -9.98
N ALA A 187 -3.73 -15.47 -9.68
CA ALA A 187 -2.34 -15.11 -10.01
C ALA A 187 -1.33 -15.98 -9.24
N LEU A 188 -1.58 -16.21 -7.94
CA LEU A 188 -0.74 -17.09 -7.10
C LEU A 188 -0.76 -18.55 -7.61
N HIS A 189 -1.92 -19.04 -8.03
CA HIS A 189 -2.03 -20.37 -8.65
C HIS A 189 -1.25 -20.45 -9.98
N ALA A 190 -1.37 -19.43 -10.83
CA ALA A 190 -0.70 -19.40 -12.14
C ALA A 190 0.84 -19.38 -11.97
N VAL A 191 1.37 -18.49 -11.11
CA VAL A 191 2.82 -18.40 -10.89
C VAL A 191 3.36 -19.62 -10.17
N GLY A 192 2.64 -20.15 -9.18
CA GLY A 192 3.02 -21.38 -8.46
C GLY A 192 3.17 -22.56 -9.39
N LYS A 193 2.22 -22.74 -10.34
CA LYS A 193 2.28 -23.77 -11.37
C LYS A 193 3.48 -23.56 -12.32
N ALA A 194 3.62 -22.37 -12.89
CA ALA A 194 4.70 -22.07 -13.84
C ALA A 194 6.09 -22.20 -13.18
N ALA A 195 6.23 -21.73 -11.94
CA ALA A 195 7.46 -21.86 -11.19
C ALA A 195 7.79 -23.31 -10.84
N LYS A 196 6.80 -24.13 -10.45
CA LYS A 196 6.98 -25.57 -10.26
C LYS A 196 7.48 -26.24 -11.54
N ASP A 197 6.84 -25.96 -12.67
CA ASP A 197 7.19 -26.57 -13.96
C ASP A 197 8.64 -26.22 -14.39
N VAL A 198 9.14 -25.01 -14.05
CA VAL A 198 10.56 -24.64 -14.26
C VAL A 198 11.46 -25.28 -13.21
N CYS A 199 11.06 -25.37 -11.94
CA CYS A 199 11.84 -26.03 -10.89
C CYS A 199 12.17 -27.50 -11.23
N GLN A 200 11.31 -28.19 -11.97
CA GLN A 200 11.53 -29.58 -12.38
C GLN A 200 12.74 -29.78 -13.31
N TYR A 201 13.34 -28.70 -13.85
CA TYR A 201 14.64 -28.81 -14.49
C TYR A 201 15.80 -29.07 -13.51
N PHE A 202 15.62 -28.69 -12.25
CA PHE A 202 16.66 -28.68 -11.21
C PHE A 202 16.38 -29.65 -10.07
N TYR A 203 15.09 -29.94 -9.79
CA TYR A 203 14.66 -30.74 -8.64
C TYR A 203 13.51 -31.66 -9.04
N ASP A 204 13.65 -32.97 -8.78
CA ASP A 204 12.62 -33.98 -9.06
C ASP A 204 11.54 -34.05 -7.97
N ASP A 205 11.85 -33.55 -6.76
CA ASP A 205 11.01 -33.64 -5.56
C ASP A 205 10.07 -32.45 -5.32
N VAL A 206 10.19 -31.37 -6.12
CA VAL A 206 9.33 -30.20 -6.00
C VAL A 206 7.93 -30.47 -6.54
N THR A 207 6.93 -30.40 -5.66
CA THR A 207 5.52 -30.61 -6.01
C THR A 207 4.72 -29.30 -5.93
N LYS A 208 5.17 -28.30 -5.19
CA LYS A 208 4.51 -27.00 -4.99
C LYS A 208 5.54 -25.87 -4.90
N VAL A 209 5.21 -24.74 -5.52
CA VAL A 209 5.93 -23.47 -5.30
C VAL A 209 4.93 -22.46 -4.75
N GLN A 210 5.36 -21.76 -3.71
CA GLN A 210 4.59 -20.77 -2.98
C GLN A 210 5.18 -19.39 -3.19
N VAL A 211 4.33 -18.39 -3.26
CA VAL A 211 4.71 -16.97 -3.24
C VAL A 211 4.75 -16.48 -1.80
N ASN A 212 5.82 -15.83 -1.41
CA ASN A 212 5.97 -15.21 -0.11
C ASN A 212 5.89 -13.68 -0.23
N LEU A 213 5.26 -13.04 0.75
CA LEU A 213 5.17 -11.59 0.87
C LEU A 213 5.45 -11.16 2.30
N GLY A 214 6.38 -10.21 2.46
CA GLY A 214 6.56 -9.44 3.68
C GLY A 214 6.35 -7.97 3.36
N TRP A 215 5.27 -7.40 3.86
CA TRP A 215 4.98 -5.97 3.68
C TRP A 215 5.62 -5.14 4.79
N GLU A 216 5.96 -3.89 4.48
CA GLU A 216 6.44 -2.88 5.42
C GLU A 216 5.42 -1.74 5.40
N GLN A 217 4.69 -1.55 6.49
CA GLN A 217 3.63 -0.55 6.59
C GLN A 217 4.16 0.72 7.23
N GLU A 218 4.42 1.74 6.43
CA GLU A 218 4.69 3.09 6.92
C GLU A 218 3.37 3.83 7.20
N TYR A 219 3.40 4.76 8.17
CA TYR A 219 2.23 5.54 8.56
C TYR A 219 2.63 6.77 9.38
N PHE A 220 1.74 7.78 9.42
CA PHE A 220 1.85 8.90 10.35
C PHE A 220 0.85 8.76 11.50
N LEU A 221 1.21 9.30 12.66
CA LEU A 221 0.28 9.54 13.77
C LEU A 221 0.09 11.03 14.00
N VAL A 222 -1.15 11.44 14.24
CA VAL A 222 -1.50 12.81 14.63
C VAL A 222 -2.39 12.74 15.85
N ASP A 223 -2.22 13.66 16.81
CA ASP A 223 -3.13 13.77 17.95
C ASP A 223 -4.58 13.94 17.45
N GLU A 224 -5.53 13.21 18.06
CA GLU A 224 -6.93 13.18 17.60
C GLU A 224 -7.60 14.56 17.63
N GLY A 225 -7.26 15.41 18.61
CA GLY A 225 -7.78 16.78 18.72
C GLY A 225 -7.28 17.64 17.56
N LEU A 226 -5.98 17.57 17.27
CA LEU A 226 -5.34 18.31 16.16
C LEU A 226 -5.88 17.84 14.80
N TYR A 227 -6.03 16.54 14.61
CA TYR A 227 -6.65 15.95 13.42
C TYR A 227 -8.08 16.47 13.21
N SER A 228 -8.90 16.47 14.26
CA SER A 228 -10.30 16.87 14.19
C SER A 228 -10.47 18.37 13.94
N ALA A 229 -9.48 19.19 14.32
CA ALA A 229 -9.44 20.63 14.06
C ALA A 229 -8.97 20.98 12.62
N ARG A 230 -8.66 19.98 11.79
CA ARG A 230 -8.22 20.14 10.39
C ARG A 230 -9.21 19.46 9.44
N PRO A 231 -10.13 20.22 8.82
CA PRO A 231 -11.14 19.66 7.90
C PRO A 231 -10.53 18.88 6.72
N ASP A 232 -9.35 19.30 6.20
CA ASP A 232 -8.64 18.60 5.14
C ASP A 232 -8.16 17.22 5.61
N LEU A 233 -7.52 17.10 6.77
CA LEU A 233 -7.14 15.80 7.32
C LEU A 233 -8.34 14.89 7.55
N LEU A 234 -9.44 15.45 8.08
CA LEU A 234 -10.67 14.71 8.36
C LEU A 234 -11.31 14.14 7.08
N MET A 235 -11.35 14.93 6.01
CA MET A 235 -12.07 14.59 4.79
C MET A 235 -11.23 13.90 3.72
N THR A 236 -9.90 14.11 3.71
CA THR A 236 -9.02 13.63 2.63
C THR A 236 -7.85 12.78 3.14
N GLY A 237 -7.57 12.77 4.44
CA GLY A 237 -6.42 12.10 5.03
C GLY A 237 -5.09 12.82 4.81
N ARG A 238 -5.08 13.99 4.14
CA ARG A 238 -3.90 14.83 3.93
C ARG A 238 -4.18 16.31 4.16
N THR A 239 -3.11 17.07 4.40
CA THR A 239 -3.19 18.52 4.45
C THR A 239 -3.23 19.12 3.03
N LEU A 240 -4.25 19.94 2.73
CA LEU A 240 -4.38 20.64 1.46
C LEU A 240 -3.72 22.02 1.48
N MET A 241 -3.31 22.47 2.64
CA MET A 241 -2.57 23.70 2.89
C MET A 241 -1.68 23.54 4.14
N GLY A 242 -0.67 24.36 4.28
CA GLY A 242 0.22 24.39 5.42
C GLY A 242 1.66 24.69 5.01
N HIS A 243 2.24 25.73 5.65
CA HIS A 243 3.64 26.05 5.44
C HIS A 243 4.56 25.08 6.19
N GLU A 244 5.69 24.75 5.58
CA GLU A 244 6.72 23.92 6.18
C GLU A 244 7.14 24.45 7.55
N SER A 245 7.32 23.54 8.52
CA SER A 245 7.82 23.89 9.85
C SER A 245 9.31 24.29 9.82
N ALA A 246 9.73 25.20 10.69
CA ALA A 246 11.13 25.60 10.81
C ALA A 246 12.06 24.44 11.19
N LYS A 247 11.60 23.52 12.05
CA LYS A 247 12.19 22.19 12.24
C LYS A 247 11.43 21.23 11.36
N ASN A 248 12.15 20.39 10.63
CA ASN A 248 11.61 19.41 9.71
C ASN A 248 12.20 18.03 10.03
N GLN A 249 12.56 17.20 9.05
CA GLN A 249 13.25 15.93 9.26
C GLN A 249 14.77 16.14 9.42
N GLN A 250 15.15 16.70 10.56
CA GLN A 250 16.50 17.14 10.87
C GLN A 250 16.89 16.74 12.29
N MET A 251 18.17 16.62 12.53
CA MET A 251 18.78 16.36 13.86
C MET A 251 18.30 15.01 14.44
N ASP A 252 17.51 15.04 15.49
CA ASP A 252 17.00 13.88 16.26
C ASP A 252 15.73 13.25 15.65
N ASP A 253 15.10 13.88 14.67
CA ASP A 253 14.01 13.27 13.89
C ASP A 253 14.62 12.42 12.79
N HIS A 254 14.79 11.14 13.02
CA HIS A 254 15.40 10.19 12.13
C HIS A 254 15.04 8.74 12.51
N TYR A 255 15.32 7.82 11.61
CA TYR A 255 15.02 6.40 11.69
C TYR A 255 15.40 5.72 13.01
N PHE A 256 16.54 6.08 13.61
CA PHE A 256 17.03 5.52 14.88
C PHE A 256 16.73 6.38 16.10
N GLY A 257 15.86 7.38 16.00
CA GLY A 257 15.45 8.22 17.12
C GLY A 257 14.68 7.44 18.19
N THR A 258 14.64 8.00 19.40
CA THR A 258 13.81 7.42 20.49
C THR A 258 12.35 7.55 20.16
N ILE A 259 11.60 6.46 20.27
CA ILE A 259 10.15 6.46 20.05
C ILE A 259 9.47 7.14 21.26
N PRO A 260 8.60 8.14 21.06
CA PRO A 260 7.90 8.81 22.16
C PRO A 260 7.01 7.88 22.96
N ASP A 261 6.88 8.09 24.27
CA ASP A 261 6.20 7.19 25.21
C ASP A 261 4.75 6.88 24.81
N ARG A 262 3.95 7.88 24.40
CA ARG A 262 2.58 7.66 23.92
C ARG A 262 2.53 6.78 22.69
N VAL A 263 3.50 6.95 21.78
CA VAL A 263 3.62 6.15 20.56
C VAL A 263 4.05 4.72 20.88
N VAL A 264 5.00 4.53 21.81
CA VAL A 264 5.39 3.19 22.31
C VAL A 264 4.17 2.46 22.88
N ALA A 265 3.33 3.12 23.68
CA ALA A 265 2.12 2.52 24.23
C ALA A 265 1.13 2.10 23.12
N PHE A 266 0.93 2.94 22.10
CA PHE A 266 0.13 2.60 20.93
C PHE A 266 0.71 1.40 20.17
N MET A 267 2.02 1.43 19.85
CA MET A 267 2.68 0.35 19.12
C MET A 267 2.61 -0.98 19.88
N LYS A 268 2.77 -0.94 21.20
CA LYS A 268 2.66 -2.13 22.05
C LYS A 268 1.25 -2.73 22.05
N ASP A 269 0.21 -1.89 22.14
CA ASP A 269 -1.18 -2.34 22.08
C ASP A 269 -1.53 -2.93 20.70
N LEU A 270 -1.08 -2.25 19.64
CA LEU A 270 -1.25 -2.71 18.26
C LEU A 270 -0.55 -4.07 18.03
N GLU A 271 0.68 -4.23 18.51
CA GLU A 271 1.44 -5.47 18.41
C GLU A 271 0.73 -6.64 19.14
N ILE A 272 0.26 -6.42 20.34
CA ILE A 272 -0.46 -7.44 21.11
C ILE A 272 -1.72 -7.91 20.36
N GLN A 273 -2.57 -6.97 19.93
CA GLN A 273 -3.80 -7.30 19.20
C GLN A 273 -3.51 -7.94 17.84
N SER A 274 -2.46 -7.52 17.17
CA SER A 274 -2.00 -8.15 15.92
C SER A 274 -1.59 -9.61 16.13
N LEU A 275 -0.79 -9.88 17.16
CA LEU A 275 -0.36 -11.24 17.51
C LEU A 275 -1.53 -12.13 17.93
N GLU A 276 -2.51 -11.61 18.68
CA GLU A 276 -3.74 -12.33 19.00
C GLU A 276 -4.54 -12.74 17.75
N LEU A 277 -4.44 -11.95 16.66
CA LEU A 277 -5.02 -12.21 15.34
C LEU A 277 -4.07 -12.98 14.38
N ALA A 278 -3.00 -13.54 14.91
CA ALA A 278 -1.95 -14.27 14.17
C ALA A 278 -1.20 -13.43 13.12
N ILE A 279 -1.28 -12.10 13.17
CA ILE A 279 -0.44 -11.24 12.34
C ILE A 279 0.97 -11.23 12.97
N PRO A 280 2.00 -11.76 12.30
CA PRO A 280 3.31 -12.00 12.92
C PRO A 280 4.17 -10.73 12.93
N VAL A 281 3.70 -9.68 13.57
CA VAL A 281 4.43 -8.41 13.71
C VAL A 281 5.76 -8.65 14.39
N LYS A 282 6.84 -8.07 13.84
CA LYS A 282 8.20 -8.29 14.33
C LYS A 282 8.95 -7.00 14.61
N THR A 283 8.81 -6.00 13.75
CA THR A 283 9.62 -4.78 13.82
C THR A 283 8.73 -3.56 13.88
N ARG A 284 9.10 -2.60 14.74
CA ARG A 284 8.49 -1.29 14.85
C ARG A 284 9.56 -0.24 15.13
N HIS A 285 9.52 0.88 14.48
CA HIS A 285 10.50 1.96 14.64
C HIS A 285 9.96 3.31 14.13
N ASN A 286 10.74 4.38 14.40
CA ASN A 286 10.54 5.66 13.75
C ASN A 286 10.91 5.57 12.26
N GLU A 287 10.22 6.35 11.44
CA GLU A 287 10.63 6.70 10.10
C GLU A 287 11.34 8.07 10.06
N VAL A 288 11.74 8.50 8.86
CA VAL A 288 12.59 9.70 8.68
C VAL A 288 11.85 10.98 9.02
N ALA A 289 10.56 11.08 8.70
CA ALA A 289 9.77 12.27 9.00
C ALA A 289 9.29 12.31 10.46
N PRO A 290 9.13 13.50 11.05
CA PRO A 290 8.50 13.65 12.36
C PRO A 290 7.10 13.02 12.37
N ASN A 291 6.77 12.29 13.43
CA ASN A 291 5.51 11.56 13.58
C ASN A 291 5.24 10.49 12.51
N GLN A 292 6.27 10.06 11.78
CA GLN A 292 6.22 8.93 10.87
C GLN A 292 6.85 7.69 11.50
N PHE A 293 6.22 6.54 11.27
CA PHE A 293 6.59 5.26 11.87
C PHE A 293 6.39 4.13 10.89
N GLU A 294 7.03 3.00 11.15
CA GLU A 294 6.88 1.78 10.37
C GLU A 294 6.65 0.57 11.26
N LEU A 295 5.93 -0.39 10.70
CA LEU A 295 5.69 -1.70 11.26
C LEU A 295 5.83 -2.76 10.17
N ALA A 296 6.62 -3.81 10.46
CA ALA A 296 6.86 -4.90 9.53
C ALA A 296 6.66 -6.28 10.20
N PRO A 297 6.00 -7.26 9.52
CA PRO A 297 5.84 -8.62 10.00
C PRO A 297 7.00 -9.53 9.57
N ILE A 298 6.99 -10.76 10.07
CA ILE A 298 7.62 -11.88 9.39
C ILE A 298 6.84 -12.15 8.10
N PHE A 299 7.54 -12.43 7.00
CA PHE A 299 6.89 -12.76 5.73
C PHE A 299 6.04 -14.05 5.83
N GLU A 300 4.98 -14.11 5.05
CA GLU A 300 4.04 -15.23 5.01
C GLU A 300 3.71 -15.60 3.56
N GLU A 301 2.88 -16.62 3.37
CA GLU A 301 2.24 -16.88 2.08
C GLU A 301 1.47 -15.62 1.63
N CYS A 302 1.56 -15.30 0.34
CA CYS A 302 1.16 -13.99 -0.18
C CYS A 302 -0.33 -13.65 0.06
N ASN A 303 -1.26 -14.60 -0.10
CA ASN A 303 -2.68 -14.37 0.15
C ASN A 303 -2.93 -14.05 1.63
N LEU A 304 -2.34 -14.82 2.53
CA LEU A 304 -2.44 -14.59 3.97
C LEU A 304 -1.80 -13.26 4.38
N ALA A 305 -0.63 -12.95 3.84
CA ALA A 305 0.05 -11.68 4.10
C ALA A 305 -0.79 -10.46 3.68
N VAL A 306 -1.50 -10.55 2.55
CA VAL A 306 -2.41 -9.50 2.07
C VAL A 306 -3.60 -9.35 3.02
N ASP A 307 -4.24 -10.44 3.44
CA ASP A 307 -5.33 -10.40 4.41
C ASP A 307 -4.88 -9.77 5.73
N HIS A 308 -3.72 -10.19 6.25
CA HIS A 308 -3.14 -9.64 7.47
C HIS A 308 -2.82 -8.15 7.36
N ASN A 309 -2.34 -7.67 6.21
CA ASN A 309 -2.13 -6.22 6.02
C ASN A 309 -3.45 -5.45 6.05
N MET A 310 -4.48 -5.92 5.35
CA MET A 310 -5.78 -5.25 5.33
C MET A 310 -6.43 -5.23 6.72
N LEU A 311 -6.32 -6.33 7.46
CA LEU A 311 -6.78 -6.44 8.84
C LEU A 311 -6.00 -5.49 9.76
N LEU A 312 -4.66 -5.44 9.62
CA LEU A 312 -3.82 -4.52 10.36
C LEU A 312 -4.21 -3.06 10.13
N MET A 313 -4.44 -2.64 8.89
CA MET A 313 -4.83 -1.25 8.58
C MET A 313 -6.13 -0.85 9.29
N SER A 314 -7.08 -1.76 9.42
CA SER A 314 -8.31 -1.55 10.20
C SER A 314 -8.01 -1.48 11.70
N LEU A 315 -7.19 -2.39 12.20
CA LEU A 315 -6.78 -2.45 13.60
C LEU A 315 -6.00 -1.20 14.03
N MET A 316 -5.09 -0.72 13.18
CA MET A 316 -4.33 0.53 13.41
C MET A 316 -5.25 1.72 13.66
N LYS A 317 -6.31 1.87 12.85
CA LYS A 317 -7.30 2.96 13.02
C LYS A 317 -8.03 2.87 14.37
N LYS A 318 -8.41 1.65 14.77
CA LYS A 318 -9.11 1.37 16.03
C LYS A 318 -8.21 1.63 17.24
N VAL A 319 -7.01 1.07 17.23
CA VAL A 319 -6.05 1.18 18.35
C VAL A 319 -5.53 2.62 18.48
N ALA A 320 -5.21 3.31 17.37
CA ALA A 320 -4.78 4.70 17.41
C ALA A 320 -5.80 5.59 18.13
N ARG A 321 -7.08 5.40 17.81
CA ARG A 321 -8.17 6.15 18.45
C ARG A 321 -8.25 5.91 19.97
N LYS A 322 -8.06 4.69 20.42
CA LYS A 322 -7.99 4.34 21.85
C LYS A 322 -6.87 5.11 22.57
N HIS A 323 -5.75 5.33 21.90
CA HIS A 323 -4.58 6.07 22.41
C HIS A 323 -4.66 7.59 22.18
N GLY A 324 -5.80 8.10 21.71
CA GLY A 324 -5.99 9.53 21.42
C GLY A 324 -5.19 10.01 20.21
N PHE A 325 -4.90 9.11 19.27
CA PHE A 325 -4.28 9.37 17.97
C PHE A 325 -5.23 9.08 16.81
N ARG A 326 -4.86 9.61 15.65
CA ARG A 326 -5.35 9.17 14.34
C ARG A 326 -4.16 8.71 13.50
N VAL A 327 -4.29 7.53 12.90
CA VAL A 327 -3.33 7.05 11.91
C VAL A 327 -3.65 7.63 10.55
N LEU A 328 -2.64 8.16 9.86
CA LEU A 328 -2.73 8.61 8.48
C LEU A 328 -2.02 7.57 7.61
N LEU A 329 -2.78 6.96 6.73
CA LEU A 329 -2.30 6.00 5.74
C LEU A 329 -2.16 6.64 4.35
N HIS A 330 -2.55 7.90 4.18
CA HIS A 330 -2.30 8.65 2.95
C HIS A 330 -0.80 8.72 2.67
N GLU A 331 -0.37 8.53 1.43
CA GLU A 331 1.04 8.43 1.05
C GLU A 331 1.82 9.73 1.23
N LYS A 332 1.14 10.88 1.18
CA LYS A 332 1.75 12.22 1.35
C LYS A 332 0.85 13.12 2.18
N PRO A 333 0.70 12.87 3.50
CA PRO A 333 -0.20 13.67 4.32
C PRO A 333 0.33 15.09 4.57
N PHE A 334 1.64 15.31 4.47
CA PHE A 334 2.28 16.61 4.65
C PHE A 334 3.23 16.90 3.50
N ASP A 335 3.18 18.11 2.98
CA ASP A 335 4.11 18.56 1.95
C ASP A 335 5.48 18.87 2.52
N GLY A 336 6.54 18.76 1.69
CA GLY A 336 7.92 19.12 2.07
C GLY A 336 8.67 18.07 2.90
N ILE A 337 8.03 16.98 3.35
CA ILE A 337 8.67 15.89 4.11
C ILE A 337 8.43 14.54 3.45
N ASN A 338 9.01 13.46 3.99
CA ASN A 338 8.79 12.11 3.49
C ASN A 338 7.30 11.76 3.37
N GLY A 339 7.00 10.92 2.38
CA GLY A 339 5.75 10.22 2.27
C GLY A 339 5.85 8.79 2.83
N SER A 340 4.70 8.10 2.92
CA SER A 340 4.62 6.74 3.42
C SER A 340 4.37 5.75 2.29
N GLY A 341 5.15 4.68 2.27
CA GLY A 341 5.04 3.56 1.36
C GLY A 341 4.52 2.30 2.04
N LYS A 342 4.39 1.27 1.23
CA LYS A 342 4.16 -0.10 1.65
C LYS A 342 5.06 -0.99 0.82
N HIS A 343 6.31 -1.18 1.27
CA HIS A 343 7.24 -2.00 0.53
C HIS A 343 6.79 -3.45 0.52
N ASN A 344 6.80 -4.08 -0.63
CA ASN A 344 6.43 -5.47 -0.81
C ASN A 344 7.69 -6.31 -1.04
N ASN A 345 8.14 -7.02 0.00
CA ASN A 345 9.22 -7.98 -0.09
C ASN A 345 8.67 -9.29 -0.65
N TRP A 346 8.95 -9.56 -1.92
CA TRP A 346 8.39 -10.66 -2.68
C TRP A 346 9.45 -11.72 -3.02
N SER A 347 9.11 -13.00 -2.85
CA SER A 347 9.97 -14.12 -3.24
C SER A 347 9.14 -15.39 -3.53
N LEU A 348 9.82 -16.38 -4.14
CA LEU A 348 9.27 -17.70 -4.40
C LEU A 348 10.03 -18.75 -3.59
N SER A 349 9.32 -19.72 -3.01
CA SER A 349 9.91 -20.86 -2.32
C SER A 349 9.25 -22.17 -2.72
N ALA A 350 10.05 -23.22 -2.85
CA ALA A 350 9.58 -24.56 -3.11
C ALA A 350 9.27 -25.31 -1.81
N ASP A 351 8.39 -26.33 -1.88
CA ASP A 351 7.97 -27.16 -0.76
C ASP A 351 9.08 -28.03 -0.16
N ASN A 352 10.20 -28.24 -0.88
CA ASN A 352 11.41 -28.85 -0.36
C ASN A 352 12.32 -27.87 0.42
N GLY A 353 11.87 -26.64 0.68
CA GLY A 353 12.58 -25.62 1.45
C GLY A 353 13.54 -24.74 0.65
N VAL A 354 13.66 -24.94 -0.65
CA VAL A 354 14.52 -24.12 -1.51
C VAL A 354 13.91 -22.73 -1.75
N LEU A 355 14.70 -21.68 -1.45
CA LEU A 355 14.37 -20.29 -1.82
C LEU A 355 14.83 -20.03 -3.25
N LEU A 356 13.90 -19.77 -4.17
CA LEU A 356 14.20 -19.71 -5.60
C LEU A 356 15.04 -18.47 -5.97
N HIS A 357 14.93 -17.40 -5.22
CA HIS A 357 15.72 -16.17 -5.38
C HIS A 357 16.98 -16.12 -4.49
N ALA A 358 17.38 -17.23 -3.85
CA ALA A 358 18.60 -17.28 -3.10
C ALA A 358 19.69 -18.05 -3.87
N PRO A 359 20.96 -17.59 -3.85
CA PRO A 359 22.06 -18.34 -4.46
C PRO A 359 22.24 -19.70 -3.78
N GLY A 360 22.71 -20.66 -4.54
CA GLY A 360 23.01 -22.00 -4.06
C GLY A 360 24.50 -22.24 -3.79
N LYS A 361 24.83 -23.49 -3.48
CA LYS A 361 26.21 -23.92 -3.20
C LYS A 361 26.87 -24.61 -4.40
N THR A 362 26.06 -25.14 -5.32
CA THR A 362 26.53 -25.81 -6.53
C THR A 362 26.30 -24.96 -7.77
N PRO A 363 27.00 -25.22 -8.89
CA PRO A 363 26.75 -24.54 -10.14
C PRO A 363 25.32 -24.67 -10.66
N GLU A 364 24.68 -25.83 -10.48
CA GLU A 364 23.30 -26.09 -10.88
C GLU A 364 22.30 -25.30 -10.03
N GLU A 365 22.52 -25.22 -8.71
CA GLU A 365 21.72 -24.39 -7.81
C GLU A 365 21.88 -22.90 -8.17
N ASN A 366 23.06 -22.47 -8.59
CA ASN A 366 23.29 -21.10 -9.06
C ASN A 366 22.63 -20.86 -10.44
N LEU A 367 22.60 -21.85 -11.32
CA LEU A 367 21.86 -21.75 -12.58
C LEU A 367 20.35 -21.57 -12.31
N ARG A 368 19.77 -22.35 -11.40
CA ARG A 368 18.39 -22.16 -10.92
C ARG A 368 18.19 -20.73 -10.41
N PHE A 369 19.04 -20.25 -9.51
CA PHE A 369 18.97 -18.90 -8.95
C PHE A 369 18.97 -17.84 -10.05
N VAL A 370 19.92 -17.88 -10.98
CA VAL A 370 20.02 -16.93 -12.08
C VAL A 370 18.79 -17.03 -13.01
N THR A 371 18.25 -18.23 -13.23
CA THR A 371 17.04 -18.41 -14.03
C THR A 371 15.87 -17.61 -13.41
N PHE A 372 15.61 -17.76 -12.13
CA PHE A 372 14.52 -17.04 -11.46
C PHE A 372 14.76 -15.52 -11.38
N ILE A 373 16.01 -15.07 -11.23
CA ILE A 373 16.36 -13.65 -11.29
C ILE A 373 16.07 -13.09 -12.70
N VAL A 374 16.57 -13.73 -13.75
CA VAL A 374 16.41 -13.25 -15.12
C VAL A 374 14.96 -13.24 -15.56
N GLU A 375 14.19 -14.29 -15.23
CA GLU A 375 12.77 -14.34 -15.55
C GLU A 375 11.95 -13.30 -14.76
N THR A 376 12.35 -12.96 -13.53
CA THR A 376 11.78 -11.81 -12.81
C THR A 376 12.06 -10.50 -13.55
N LEU A 377 13.28 -10.29 -14.05
CA LEU A 377 13.60 -9.10 -14.84
C LEU A 377 12.83 -9.07 -16.17
N MET A 378 12.65 -10.22 -16.82
CA MET A 378 11.83 -10.33 -18.03
C MET A 378 10.38 -9.95 -17.78
N ALA A 379 9.79 -10.45 -16.71
CA ALA A 379 8.42 -10.09 -16.28
C ALA A 379 8.28 -8.58 -16.05
N VAL A 380 9.20 -7.98 -15.28
CA VAL A 380 9.20 -6.55 -14.97
C VAL A 380 9.45 -5.70 -16.20
N TYR A 381 10.32 -6.11 -17.10
CA TYR A 381 10.60 -5.40 -18.36
C TYR A 381 9.42 -5.42 -19.31
N LYS A 382 8.87 -6.61 -19.57
CA LYS A 382 7.78 -6.82 -20.53
C LYS A 382 6.50 -6.12 -20.13
N HIS A 383 6.20 -6.09 -18.83
CA HIS A 383 5.00 -5.50 -18.25
C HIS A 383 5.30 -4.25 -17.41
N ASN A 384 6.31 -3.47 -17.80
CA ASN A 384 6.77 -2.28 -17.09
C ASN A 384 5.65 -1.26 -16.84
N GLY A 385 4.87 -0.90 -17.85
CA GLY A 385 3.74 0.01 -17.74
C GLY A 385 2.64 -0.52 -16.82
N LEU A 386 2.30 -1.81 -16.94
CA LEU A 386 1.31 -2.45 -16.07
C LEU A 386 1.73 -2.45 -14.60
N LEU A 387 3.00 -2.78 -14.31
CA LEU A 387 3.51 -2.73 -12.93
C LEU A 387 3.46 -1.31 -12.37
N LYS A 388 3.78 -0.32 -13.19
CA LYS A 388 3.59 1.09 -12.82
C LYS A 388 2.11 1.42 -12.55
N ALA A 389 1.19 0.98 -13.41
CA ALA A 389 -0.25 1.18 -13.21
C ALA A 389 -0.76 0.51 -11.94
N SER A 390 -0.17 -0.63 -11.55
CA SER A 390 -0.58 -1.39 -10.36
C SER A 390 -0.28 -0.67 -9.04
N ILE A 391 0.68 0.25 -9.03
CA ILE A 391 1.10 1.00 -7.83
C ILE A 391 0.61 2.46 -7.85
N MET A 392 0.03 2.92 -8.96
CA MET A 392 -0.46 4.28 -9.07
C MET A 392 -1.84 4.46 -8.45
N SER A 393 -2.00 5.59 -7.77
CA SER A 393 -3.26 6.11 -7.27
C SER A 393 -3.19 7.64 -7.20
N ALA A 394 -4.32 8.31 -7.02
CA ALA A 394 -4.35 9.77 -6.81
C ALA A 394 -3.48 10.18 -5.61
N THR A 395 -3.40 9.35 -4.59
CA THR A 395 -2.68 9.60 -3.34
C THR A 395 -1.18 9.27 -3.46
N ASN A 396 -0.82 8.14 -4.07
CA ASN A 396 0.57 7.72 -4.23
C ASN A 396 1.35 8.57 -5.26
N ALA A 397 0.65 9.18 -6.22
CA ALA A 397 1.26 10.11 -7.18
C ALA A 397 1.96 11.30 -6.49
N HIS A 398 1.48 11.73 -5.32
CA HIS A 398 2.10 12.80 -4.53
C HIS A 398 3.39 12.38 -3.83
N ARG A 399 3.58 11.06 -3.58
CA ARG A 399 4.75 10.52 -2.88
C ARG A 399 5.91 10.23 -3.83
N LEU A 400 5.64 9.64 -5.00
CA LEU A 400 6.66 9.08 -5.89
C LEU A 400 7.58 10.17 -6.46
N GLY A 401 8.89 9.89 -6.48
CA GLY A 401 9.90 10.71 -7.13
C GLY A 401 10.64 11.71 -6.24
N GLY A 402 10.48 11.64 -4.93
CA GLY A 402 11.21 12.49 -4.01
C GLY A 402 11.19 12.01 -2.56
N ASN A 403 12.07 12.57 -1.71
CA ASN A 403 12.13 12.29 -0.28
C ASN A 403 12.13 10.78 0.05
N GLU A 404 13.13 10.06 -0.44
CA GLU A 404 13.31 8.59 -0.27
C GLU A 404 12.30 7.69 -1.00
N ALA A 405 11.19 8.21 -1.52
CA ALA A 405 10.28 7.43 -2.36
C ALA A 405 10.87 7.22 -3.77
N PRO A 406 10.78 6.01 -4.34
CA PRO A 406 11.30 5.76 -5.68
C PRO A 406 10.55 6.57 -6.73
N PRO A 407 11.18 6.86 -7.89
CA PRO A 407 10.46 7.46 -9.01
C PRO A 407 9.40 6.49 -9.56
N ALA A 408 8.40 7.03 -10.25
CA ALA A 408 7.37 6.23 -10.91
C ALA A 408 7.88 5.46 -12.14
N ILE A 409 9.16 5.55 -12.50
CA ILE A 409 9.79 4.76 -13.57
C ILE A 409 10.22 3.42 -13.00
N ILE A 410 9.53 2.35 -13.34
CA ILE A 410 9.87 1.02 -12.84
C ILE A 410 11.16 0.55 -13.49
N SER A 411 12.21 0.41 -12.68
CA SER A 411 13.51 -0.15 -13.03
C SER A 411 13.98 -1.10 -11.92
N SER A 412 14.95 -1.96 -12.21
CA SER A 412 15.44 -2.96 -11.27
C SER A 412 16.88 -2.71 -10.89
N PHE A 413 17.17 -2.71 -9.59
CA PHE A 413 18.51 -2.70 -9.02
C PHE A 413 18.91 -4.11 -8.60
N LEU A 414 20.14 -4.53 -8.97
CA LEU A 414 20.63 -5.88 -8.68
C LEU A 414 21.88 -5.90 -7.78
N GLY A 415 22.59 -4.79 -7.68
CA GLY A 415 23.91 -4.69 -7.09
C GLY A 415 25.03 -5.17 -8.01
N THR A 416 26.26 -4.82 -7.66
CA THR A 416 27.44 -4.97 -8.53
C THR A 416 27.68 -6.41 -8.98
N GLN A 417 27.61 -7.37 -8.05
CA GLN A 417 27.94 -8.77 -8.38
C GLN A 417 27.00 -9.41 -9.40
N LEU A 418 25.67 -9.22 -9.23
CA LEU A 418 24.72 -9.76 -10.20
C LEU A 418 24.78 -9.02 -11.52
N THR A 419 24.98 -7.71 -11.49
CA THR A 419 25.16 -6.92 -12.72
C THR A 419 26.38 -7.37 -13.52
N GLU A 420 27.53 -7.64 -12.87
CA GLU A 420 28.72 -8.20 -13.49
C GLU A 420 28.48 -9.62 -14.03
N LEU A 421 27.81 -10.48 -13.25
CA LEU A 421 27.47 -11.84 -13.67
C LEU A 421 26.58 -11.84 -14.91
N LEU A 422 25.51 -11.04 -14.94
CA LEU A 422 24.64 -10.96 -16.11
C LEU A 422 25.35 -10.38 -17.33
N THR A 423 26.28 -9.44 -17.15
CA THR A 423 27.10 -8.90 -18.21
C THR A 423 28.03 -9.99 -18.77
N HIS A 424 28.64 -10.80 -17.89
CA HIS A 424 29.46 -11.93 -18.30
C HIS A 424 28.67 -12.97 -19.12
N ILE A 425 27.44 -13.30 -18.67
CA ILE A 425 26.54 -14.21 -19.41
C ILE A 425 26.19 -13.63 -20.80
N GLU A 426 25.97 -12.32 -20.88
CA GLU A 426 25.66 -11.63 -22.15
C GLU A 426 26.84 -11.71 -23.14
N GLU A 427 28.08 -11.50 -22.67
CA GLU A 427 29.28 -11.34 -23.50
C GLU A 427 29.98 -12.66 -23.83
N SER A 428 29.84 -13.69 -22.94
CA SER A 428 30.54 -14.96 -23.12
C SER A 428 29.95 -15.80 -24.28
N GLU A 429 30.83 -16.48 -25.02
CA GLU A 429 30.42 -17.60 -25.89
C GLU A 429 30.15 -18.89 -25.07
N ALA A 430 30.27 -18.80 -23.75
CA ALA A 430 30.50 -19.92 -22.89
C ALA A 430 29.24 -20.74 -22.62
N ASN A 431 29.44 -22.04 -22.71
CA ASN A 431 28.61 -23.12 -22.19
C ASN A 431 29.07 -23.54 -20.78
N GLU A 432 29.71 -22.64 -20.02
CA GLU A 432 30.26 -22.94 -18.72
C GLU A 432 29.36 -22.47 -17.60
N LEU A 433 29.09 -23.37 -16.65
CA LEU A 433 28.44 -23.08 -15.38
C LEU A 433 29.31 -22.12 -14.55
N PHE A 434 28.70 -21.17 -13.89
CA PHE A 434 29.39 -20.14 -13.13
C PHE A 434 29.27 -20.35 -11.63
N ASN A 435 30.34 -19.95 -10.90
CA ASN A 435 30.38 -19.93 -9.45
C ASN A 435 30.25 -18.49 -8.95
N LEU A 436 29.28 -18.26 -8.06
CA LEU A 436 29.17 -17.01 -7.34
C LEU A 436 30.24 -16.94 -6.24
N LYS A 437 30.93 -15.80 -6.13
CA LYS A 437 31.86 -15.54 -5.02
C LYS A 437 31.08 -15.50 -3.70
N GLY A 438 31.58 -16.17 -2.67
CA GLY A 438 31.00 -16.13 -1.32
C GLY A 438 31.06 -14.73 -0.69
N LYS A 439 30.38 -14.56 0.44
CA LYS A 439 30.39 -13.32 1.22
C LYS A 439 31.83 -12.96 1.62
N GLN A 440 32.21 -11.70 1.48
CA GLN A 440 33.52 -11.19 1.91
C GLN A 440 33.42 -10.70 3.35
N GLY A 441 34.45 -10.99 4.17
CA GLY A 441 34.58 -10.41 5.50
C GLY A 441 35.22 -9.02 5.45
N MET A 442 34.72 -8.10 6.24
CA MET A 442 35.30 -6.79 6.49
C MET A 442 35.94 -6.78 7.87
N GLN A 443 37.28 -6.57 7.95
CA GLN A 443 37.96 -6.36 9.19
C GLN A 443 37.78 -4.89 9.65
N ILE A 444 37.40 -4.72 10.92
CA ILE A 444 37.15 -3.40 11.51
C ILE A 444 38.21 -3.12 12.55
N ASP A 445 39.35 -3.50 12.57
CA ASP A 445 40.47 -3.17 13.50
C ASP A 445 40.06 -2.78 14.94
N ILE A 446 38.94 -3.30 15.44
CA ILE A 446 38.46 -3.19 16.81
C ILE A 446 38.48 -4.58 17.46
N PRO A 447 39.43 -4.88 18.33
CA PRO A 447 39.67 -6.24 18.82
C PRO A 447 38.47 -6.93 19.49
N GLN A 448 37.50 -6.16 20.02
CA GLN A 448 36.33 -6.69 20.71
C GLN A 448 35.14 -6.94 19.79
N ILE A 449 35.18 -6.48 18.52
CA ILE A 449 34.12 -6.64 17.56
C ILE A 449 34.54 -7.70 16.54
N PRO A 450 33.73 -8.76 16.33
CA PRO A 450 34.05 -9.76 15.32
C PRO A 450 33.99 -9.15 13.90
N ASP A 451 34.71 -9.72 12.97
CA ASP A 451 34.72 -9.34 11.58
C ASP A 451 33.29 -9.30 11.02
N LEU A 452 32.95 -8.24 10.29
CA LEU A 452 31.64 -8.12 9.66
C LEU A 452 31.59 -8.93 8.37
N ILE A 453 30.54 -9.70 8.21
CA ILE A 453 30.22 -10.36 6.94
C ILE A 453 29.47 -9.34 6.08
N VAL A 454 30.13 -8.83 5.05
CA VAL A 454 29.54 -7.85 4.13
C VAL A 454 28.60 -8.57 3.17
N ASP A 455 27.36 -8.10 3.09
CA ASP A 455 26.45 -8.49 2.02
C ASP A 455 26.76 -7.64 0.77
N ASN A 456 26.88 -8.28 -0.38
CA ASN A 456 27.29 -7.63 -1.63
C ASN A 456 26.15 -6.89 -2.35
N THR A 457 24.99 -6.78 -1.71
CA THR A 457 23.86 -6.00 -2.19
C THR A 457 23.82 -4.67 -1.46
N ASP A 458 24.29 -3.61 -2.12
CA ASP A 458 24.06 -2.25 -1.64
C ASP A 458 22.57 -1.88 -1.84
N ARG A 459 22.02 -1.06 -0.92
CA ARG A 459 20.65 -0.57 -1.02
C ARG A 459 20.61 0.70 -1.85
N ASN A 460 20.12 0.61 -3.09
CA ASN A 460 19.77 1.80 -3.86
C ASN A 460 18.35 2.25 -3.50
N ARG A 461 18.21 3.22 -2.60
CA ARG A 461 16.92 3.75 -2.13
C ARG A 461 16.08 4.39 -3.24
N THR A 462 16.69 4.75 -4.37
CA THR A 462 15.99 5.31 -5.53
C THR A 462 15.44 4.25 -6.49
N SER A 463 15.73 2.97 -6.27
CA SER A 463 15.19 1.89 -7.10
C SER A 463 13.77 1.50 -6.66
N PRO A 464 12.80 1.46 -7.57
CA PRO A 464 11.44 1.02 -7.27
C PRO A 464 11.30 -0.50 -7.12
N PHE A 465 12.24 -1.28 -7.67
CA PHE A 465 12.25 -2.74 -7.62
C PHE A 465 13.68 -3.25 -7.44
N ALA A 466 14.05 -3.56 -6.21
CA ALA A 466 15.43 -3.87 -5.84
C ALA A 466 15.59 -5.32 -5.38
N PHE A 467 16.64 -6.00 -5.87
CA PHE A 467 17.06 -7.29 -5.34
C PHE A 467 17.81 -7.08 -4.01
N THR A 468 17.42 -7.80 -2.95
CA THR A 468 17.98 -7.65 -1.61
C THR A 468 18.59 -8.96 -1.07
N GLY A 469 19.22 -9.75 -1.94
CA GLY A 469 20.00 -10.93 -1.59
C GLY A 469 19.26 -12.27 -1.70
N ASN A 470 17.96 -12.33 -1.40
CA ASN A 470 17.14 -13.54 -1.54
C ASN A 470 15.66 -13.24 -1.93
N ARG A 471 15.35 -11.99 -2.23
CA ARG A 471 14.02 -11.51 -2.58
C ARG A 471 14.13 -10.21 -3.38
N PHE A 472 13.04 -9.83 -4.00
CA PHE A 472 12.86 -8.49 -4.56
C PHE A 472 11.98 -7.66 -3.64
N GLU A 473 12.39 -6.43 -3.42
CA GLU A 473 11.65 -5.41 -2.68
C GLU A 473 10.99 -4.46 -3.69
N PHE A 474 9.67 -4.55 -3.81
CA PHE A 474 8.88 -3.61 -4.61
C PHE A 474 8.49 -2.41 -3.73
N ARG A 475 9.21 -1.29 -3.88
CA ARG A 475 9.19 -0.12 -2.99
C ARG A 475 8.17 0.94 -3.38
N ALA A 476 7.62 0.84 -4.59
CA ALA A 476 6.71 1.82 -5.15
C ALA A 476 5.25 1.76 -4.64
N PRO A 477 4.69 0.64 -4.14
CA PRO A 477 3.34 0.62 -3.59
C PRO A 477 3.15 1.63 -2.45
N GLY A 478 1.99 2.28 -2.41
CA GLY A 478 1.64 3.28 -1.40
C GLY A 478 1.12 2.68 -0.09
N SER A 479 1.20 3.45 0.99
CA SER A 479 0.80 3.01 2.33
C SER A 479 -0.71 2.78 2.49
N SER A 480 -1.54 3.45 1.70
CA SER A 480 -3.01 3.32 1.79
C SER A 480 -3.59 2.17 0.98
N VAL A 481 -2.87 1.69 -0.05
CA VAL A 481 -3.39 0.72 -1.02
C VAL A 481 -3.29 -0.74 -0.54
N ASN A 482 -4.11 -1.59 -1.15
CA ASN A 482 -4.03 -3.04 -0.95
C ASN A 482 -2.81 -3.62 -1.69
N CYS A 483 -1.99 -4.42 -1.00
CA CYS A 483 -0.84 -5.12 -1.60
C CYS A 483 -1.24 -5.99 -2.81
N ALA A 484 -2.47 -6.49 -2.84
CA ALA A 484 -2.96 -7.36 -3.91
C ALA A 484 -2.83 -6.71 -5.29
N SER A 485 -3.01 -5.40 -5.43
CA SER A 485 -2.91 -4.73 -6.73
C SER A 485 -1.54 -4.98 -7.39
N ALA A 486 -0.45 -4.72 -6.66
CA ALA A 486 0.91 -4.96 -7.13
C ALA A 486 1.20 -6.47 -7.29
N MET A 487 0.72 -7.30 -6.36
CA MET A 487 0.97 -8.74 -6.38
C MET A 487 0.23 -9.46 -7.50
N ILE A 488 -0.98 -9.05 -7.87
CA ILE A 488 -1.70 -9.59 -9.02
C ILE A 488 -0.89 -9.35 -10.32
N ALA A 489 -0.45 -8.11 -10.53
CA ALA A 489 0.31 -7.76 -11.73
C ALA A 489 1.67 -8.48 -11.79
N LEU A 490 2.44 -8.47 -10.69
CA LEU A 490 3.77 -9.08 -10.65
C LEU A 490 3.70 -10.61 -10.81
N ASN A 491 2.79 -11.28 -10.10
CA ASN A 491 2.68 -12.73 -10.16
C ASN A 491 2.12 -13.23 -11.51
N ALA A 492 1.18 -12.50 -12.13
CA ALA A 492 0.69 -12.84 -13.47
C ALA A 492 1.80 -12.64 -14.53
N ALA A 493 2.56 -11.54 -14.46
CA ALA A 493 3.70 -11.30 -15.34
C ALA A 493 4.80 -12.36 -15.17
N MET A 494 5.09 -12.75 -13.93
CA MET A 494 6.05 -13.81 -13.64
C MET A 494 5.58 -15.19 -14.15
N ALA A 495 4.30 -15.49 -14.03
CA ALA A 495 3.72 -16.72 -14.58
C ALA A 495 3.88 -16.79 -16.09
N GLU A 496 3.64 -15.69 -16.80
CA GLU A 496 3.85 -15.61 -18.26
C GLU A 496 5.33 -15.79 -18.64
N ALA A 497 6.24 -15.10 -17.93
CA ALA A 497 7.68 -15.18 -18.20
C ALA A 497 8.18 -16.62 -18.02
N LEU A 498 7.88 -17.26 -16.90
CA LEU A 498 8.28 -18.65 -16.61
C LEU A 498 7.69 -19.65 -17.60
N THR A 499 6.43 -19.47 -18.00
CA THR A 499 5.78 -20.34 -19.00
C THR A 499 6.49 -20.20 -20.36
N SER A 500 6.75 -18.97 -20.80
CA SER A 500 7.47 -18.70 -22.05
C SER A 500 8.92 -19.22 -22.02
N PHE A 501 9.60 -19.08 -20.88
CA PHE A 501 10.93 -19.62 -20.67
C PHE A 501 10.91 -21.16 -20.84
N LYS A 502 10.00 -21.84 -20.16
CA LYS A 502 9.87 -23.29 -20.23
C LYS A 502 9.58 -23.77 -21.66
N GLU A 503 8.63 -23.16 -22.36
CA GLU A 503 8.31 -23.51 -23.75
C GLU A 503 9.52 -23.40 -24.67
N ARG A 504 10.35 -22.35 -24.53
CA ARG A 504 11.55 -22.16 -25.35
C ARG A 504 12.65 -23.16 -25.02
N VAL A 505 12.86 -23.47 -23.73
CA VAL A 505 13.81 -24.49 -23.29
C VAL A 505 13.40 -25.88 -23.78
N ASP A 506 12.11 -26.27 -23.58
CA ASP A 506 11.59 -27.56 -24.02
C ASP A 506 11.70 -27.74 -25.55
N ALA A 507 11.44 -26.68 -26.33
CA ALA A 507 11.61 -26.70 -27.78
C ALA A 507 13.06 -26.97 -28.19
N LYS A 508 14.07 -26.39 -27.51
CA LYS A 508 15.49 -26.65 -27.75
C LYS A 508 15.86 -28.10 -27.38
N ILE A 509 15.38 -28.59 -26.25
CA ILE A 509 15.61 -29.98 -25.80
C ILE A 509 15.00 -30.96 -26.83
N ALA A 510 13.78 -30.70 -27.30
CA ALA A 510 13.12 -31.52 -28.31
C ALA A 510 13.90 -31.54 -29.64
N ASN A 511 14.65 -30.48 -29.97
CA ASN A 511 15.54 -30.39 -31.13
C ASN A 511 16.93 -31.00 -30.90
N GLY A 512 17.17 -31.66 -29.73
CA GLY A 512 18.40 -32.40 -29.44
C GLY A 512 19.47 -31.61 -28.68
N THR A 513 19.16 -30.41 -28.18
CA THR A 513 20.08 -29.65 -27.33
C THR A 513 20.08 -30.26 -25.91
N GLU A 514 21.25 -30.41 -25.32
CA GLU A 514 21.37 -30.88 -23.94
C GLU A 514 20.69 -29.88 -22.98
N LYS A 515 20.06 -30.39 -21.91
CA LYS A 515 19.19 -29.60 -21.00
C LYS A 515 19.86 -28.34 -20.45
N ILE A 516 21.07 -28.44 -19.92
CA ILE A 516 21.80 -27.31 -19.34
C ILE A 516 22.14 -26.27 -20.42
N HIS A 517 22.58 -26.73 -21.59
CA HIS A 517 22.87 -25.85 -22.73
C HIS A 517 21.60 -25.13 -23.22
N ALA A 518 20.48 -25.84 -23.32
CA ALA A 518 19.20 -25.22 -23.70
C ALA A 518 18.78 -24.11 -22.72
N ILE A 519 18.94 -24.33 -21.42
CA ILE A 519 18.68 -23.32 -20.38
C ILE A 519 19.61 -22.11 -20.54
N LEU A 520 20.91 -22.33 -20.68
CA LEU A 520 21.90 -21.26 -20.82
C LEU A 520 21.68 -20.41 -22.08
N GLU A 521 21.34 -21.04 -23.21
CA GLU A 521 21.04 -20.32 -24.46
C GLU A 521 19.81 -19.42 -24.31
N VAL A 522 18.72 -19.92 -23.70
CA VAL A 522 17.51 -19.13 -23.47
C VAL A 522 17.79 -18.00 -22.48
N LEU A 523 18.50 -18.27 -21.40
CA LEU A 523 18.89 -17.23 -20.42
C LEU A 523 19.73 -16.12 -21.05
N LYS A 524 20.68 -16.47 -21.94
CA LYS A 524 21.50 -15.47 -22.63
C LYS A 524 20.66 -14.50 -23.46
N ASP A 525 19.66 -15.02 -24.17
CA ASP A 525 18.73 -14.21 -24.94
C ASP A 525 17.87 -13.31 -24.04
N ASP A 526 17.41 -13.83 -22.91
CA ASP A 526 16.58 -13.09 -21.95
C ASP A 526 17.39 -12.01 -21.22
N VAL A 527 18.63 -12.28 -20.83
CA VAL A 527 19.56 -11.29 -20.25
C VAL A 527 19.73 -10.09 -21.17
N LYS A 528 19.89 -10.32 -22.48
CA LYS A 528 19.98 -9.25 -23.49
C LYS A 528 18.67 -8.48 -23.61
N THR A 529 17.55 -9.20 -23.64
CA THR A 529 16.21 -8.64 -23.83
C THR A 529 15.81 -7.75 -22.65
N CYS A 530 16.04 -8.20 -21.40
CA CYS A 530 15.67 -7.43 -20.19
C CYS A 530 16.74 -6.40 -19.76
N LYS A 531 17.82 -6.24 -20.50
CA LYS A 531 18.88 -5.27 -20.18
C LYS A 531 18.36 -3.84 -19.90
N PRO A 532 17.37 -3.30 -20.66
CA PRO A 532 16.88 -1.96 -20.46
C PRO A 532 16.30 -1.69 -19.06
N ILE A 533 15.79 -2.71 -18.35
CA ILE A 533 15.19 -2.56 -17.02
C ILE A 533 16.23 -2.38 -15.91
N ARG A 534 17.48 -2.81 -16.14
CA ARG A 534 18.55 -2.79 -15.13
C ARG A 534 19.10 -1.37 -14.97
N PHE A 535 19.09 -0.85 -13.74
CA PHE A 535 19.62 0.47 -13.44
C PHE A 535 20.15 0.56 -12.00
N ASP A 536 21.44 0.84 -11.86
CA ASP A 536 22.16 0.93 -10.60
C ASP A 536 22.46 2.39 -10.17
N GLY A 537 22.04 3.38 -10.96
CA GLY A 537 22.32 4.79 -10.75
C GLY A 537 21.27 5.53 -9.90
N ASN A 538 21.41 6.86 -9.82
CA ASN A 538 20.48 7.73 -9.12
C ASN A 538 19.17 7.91 -9.92
N GLY A 539 18.09 7.27 -9.46
CA GLY A 539 16.76 7.30 -10.06
C GLY A 539 16.07 8.68 -10.02
N TYR A 540 16.51 9.61 -9.18
CA TYR A 540 15.94 10.97 -9.12
C TYR A 540 16.47 11.93 -10.17
N SER A 541 17.52 11.54 -10.91
CA SER A 541 18.16 12.43 -11.87
C SER A 541 17.32 12.63 -13.14
N GLU A 542 17.24 13.86 -13.64
CA GLU A 542 16.63 14.14 -14.94
C GLU A 542 17.35 13.39 -16.11
N LYS A 543 18.64 13.07 -15.93
CA LYS A 543 19.39 12.25 -16.86
C LYS A 543 18.79 10.86 -16.95
N TRP A 544 18.37 10.29 -15.83
CA TRP A 544 17.70 8.98 -15.79
C TRP A 544 16.36 9.02 -16.53
N VAL A 545 15.53 10.03 -16.31
CA VAL A 545 14.24 10.15 -17.02
C VAL A 545 14.42 10.11 -18.54
N LYS A 546 15.41 10.86 -19.05
CA LYS A 546 15.74 10.89 -20.48
C LYS A 546 16.30 9.56 -20.98
N GLU A 547 17.10 8.89 -20.18
CA GLU A 547 17.68 7.58 -20.51
C GLU A 547 16.61 6.49 -20.47
N ALA A 548 15.75 6.47 -19.47
CA ALA A 548 14.65 5.52 -19.35
C ALA A 548 13.70 5.58 -20.55
N ALA A 549 13.33 6.77 -21.00
CA ALA A 549 12.54 6.96 -22.22
C ALA A 549 13.25 6.40 -23.48
N LYS A 550 14.58 6.58 -23.61
CA LYS A 550 15.36 5.97 -24.71
C LYS A 550 15.42 4.46 -24.65
N ARG A 551 15.37 3.89 -23.44
CA ARG A 551 15.32 2.45 -23.20
C ARG A 551 13.93 1.85 -23.42
N GLY A 552 12.91 2.67 -23.72
CA GLY A 552 11.52 2.24 -23.91
C GLY A 552 10.77 1.99 -22.62
N LEU A 553 11.27 2.48 -21.45
CA LEU A 553 10.57 2.40 -20.18
C LEU A 553 9.53 3.52 -20.09
N ASP A 554 8.43 3.24 -19.41
CA ASP A 554 7.38 4.23 -19.23
C ASP A 554 7.80 5.35 -18.26
N VAL A 555 7.78 6.59 -18.77
CA VAL A 555 8.12 7.82 -18.02
C VAL A 555 6.91 8.73 -17.78
N GLU A 556 5.70 8.30 -18.13
CA GLU A 556 4.46 9.05 -17.94
C GLU A 556 4.27 9.39 -16.44
N LYS A 557 3.72 10.56 -16.16
CA LYS A 557 3.45 11.06 -14.80
C LYS A 557 1.96 11.19 -14.50
N SER A 558 1.14 11.32 -15.53
CA SER A 558 -0.30 11.45 -15.37
C SER A 558 -0.93 10.15 -14.89
N CYS A 559 -1.40 10.13 -13.66
CA CYS A 559 -2.02 8.95 -13.06
C CYS A 559 -3.18 8.39 -13.93
N PRO A 560 -4.13 9.18 -14.44
CA PRO A 560 -5.18 8.68 -15.34
C PRO A 560 -4.66 8.02 -16.63
N VAL A 561 -3.60 8.55 -17.22
CA VAL A 561 -2.98 8.00 -18.43
C VAL A 561 -2.26 6.68 -18.13
N ILE A 562 -1.54 6.62 -16.99
CA ILE A 562 -0.84 5.39 -16.56
C ILE A 562 -1.81 4.22 -16.40
N PHE A 563 -3.04 4.44 -15.96
CA PHE A 563 -4.04 3.37 -15.82
C PHE A 563 -4.39 2.68 -17.15
N GLU A 564 -4.15 3.33 -18.32
CA GLU A 564 -4.39 2.72 -19.63
C GLU A 564 -3.62 1.42 -19.81
N HIS A 565 -2.45 1.26 -19.16
CA HIS A 565 -1.62 0.05 -19.27
C HIS A 565 -2.32 -1.24 -18.83
N TYR A 566 -3.41 -1.16 -18.06
CA TYR A 566 -4.25 -2.34 -17.80
C TYR A 566 -4.96 -2.85 -19.06
N LEU A 567 -5.19 -1.97 -20.04
CA LEU A 567 -5.92 -2.23 -21.29
C LEU A 567 -4.98 -2.37 -22.50
N ASP A 568 -3.66 -2.34 -22.30
CA ASP A 568 -2.71 -2.68 -23.35
C ASP A 568 -2.93 -4.11 -23.84
N ASP A 569 -2.79 -4.36 -25.14
CA ASP A 569 -2.92 -5.70 -25.73
C ASP A 569 -2.02 -6.73 -25.05
N SER A 570 -0.82 -6.33 -24.63
CA SER A 570 0.12 -7.19 -23.89
C SER A 570 -0.42 -7.57 -22.51
N SER A 571 -0.99 -6.61 -21.78
CA SER A 571 -1.60 -6.84 -20.47
C SER A 571 -2.82 -7.75 -20.56
N ILE A 572 -3.73 -7.46 -21.48
CA ILE A 572 -4.93 -8.28 -21.71
C ILE A 572 -4.53 -9.73 -22.05
N LYS A 573 -3.62 -9.92 -23.02
CA LYS A 573 -3.15 -11.26 -23.38
C LYS A 573 -2.50 -12.01 -22.23
N MET A 574 -1.69 -11.33 -21.43
CA MET A 574 -1.02 -11.91 -20.27
C MET A 574 -2.06 -12.37 -19.24
N PHE A 575 -3.02 -11.51 -18.86
CA PHE A 575 -4.04 -11.85 -17.87
C PHE A 575 -4.98 -12.98 -18.35
N GLU A 576 -5.35 -13.00 -19.63
CA GLU A 576 -6.18 -14.05 -20.21
C GLU A 576 -5.44 -15.38 -20.33
N SER A 577 -4.18 -15.38 -20.79
CA SER A 577 -3.37 -16.61 -20.93
C SER A 577 -3.07 -17.25 -19.57
N THR A 578 -2.83 -16.44 -18.55
CA THR A 578 -2.62 -16.88 -17.16
C THR A 578 -3.94 -17.18 -16.41
N LYS A 579 -5.10 -16.90 -17.01
CA LYS A 579 -6.45 -17.08 -16.43
C LYS A 579 -6.66 -16.27 -15.14
N VAL A 580 -6.01 -15.16 -14.99
CA VAL A 580 -6.12 -14.29 -13.82
C VAL A 580 -7.33 -13.36 -13.95
N MET A 581 -7.45 -12.68 -15.08
CA MET A 581 -8.60 -11.82 -15.41
C MET A 581 -8.88 -11.87 -16.91
N ASN A 582 -10.13 -11.71 -17.28
CA ASN A 582 -10.52 -11.50 -18.67
C ASN A 582 -10.58 -10.01 -19.01
N LYS A 583 -10.71 -9.69 -20.30
CA LYS A 583 -10.78 -8.31 -20.78
C LYS A 583 -11.88 -7.49 -20.10
N LYS A 584 -13.09 -8.07 -19.91
CA LYS A 584 -14.21 -7.39 -19.27
C LYS A 584 -13.93 -7.04 -17.81
N GLU A 585 -13.27 -7.93 -17.06
CA GLU A 585 -12.82 -7.64 -15.69
C GLU A 585 -11.79 -6.52 -15.65
N LEU A 586 -10.86 -6.45 -16.62
CA LEU A 586 -9.86 -5.39 -16.72
C LEU A 586 -10.49 -4.03 -17.04
N GLU A 587 -11.40 -3.97 -18.02
CA GLU A 587 -12.13 -2.77 -18.40
C GLU A 587 -12.91 -2.21 -17.19
N ALA A 588 -13.69 -3.05 -16.52
CA ALA A 588 -14.47 -2.66 -15.35
C ALA A 588 -13.59 -2.15 -14.19
N ARG A 589 -12.45 -2.81 -13.91
CA ARG A 589 -11.51 -2.36 -12.87
C ARG A 589 -10.85 -1.05 -13.21
N ASN A 590 -10.56 -0.82 -14.48
CA ASN A 590 -9.94 0.42 -14.90
C ASN A 590 -10.92 1.62 -14.82
N GLU A 591 -12.19 1.40 -15.14
CA GLU A 591 -13.26 2.39 -14.90
C GLU A 591 -13.33 2.78 -13.43
N VAL A 592 -13.27 1.81 -12.50
CA VAL A 592 -13.22 2.08 -11.05
C VAL A 592 -12.02 2.93 -10.67
N LYS A 593 -10.84 2.65 -11.22
CA LYS A 593 -9.62 3.44 -10.94
C LYS A 593 -9.78 4.89 -11.39
N TRP A 594 -10.30 5.14 -12.58
CA TRP A 594 -10.57 6.49 -13.08
C TRP A 594 -11.64 7.20 -12.24
N GLU A 595 -12.72 6.50 -11.88
CA GLU A 595 -13.77 7.05 -11.03
C GLU A 595 -13.24 7.41 -9.63
N MET A 596 -12.46 6.54 -9.02
CA MET A 596 -11.79 6.80 -7.74
C MET A 596 -10.88 8.02 -7.81
N TYR A 597 -10.07 8.14 -8.88
CA TYR A 597 -9.22 9.30 -9.12
C TYR A 597 -10.03 10.59 -9.16
N VAL A 598 -11.09 10.63 -10.00
CA VAL A 598 -11.97 11.79 -10.15
C VAL A 598 -12.61 12.16 -8.81
N LYS A 599 -13.14 11.19 -8.07
CA LYS A 599 -13.79 11.43 -6.76
C LYS A 599 -12.81 11.96 -5.71
N THR A 600 -11.61 11.38 -5.64
CA THR A 600 -10.58 11.85 -4.71
C THR A 600 -10.21 13.29 -4.97
N VAL A 601 -9.83 13.65 -6.19
CA VAL A 601 -9.46 15.02 -6.55
C VAL A 601 -10.65 15.98 -6.40
N GLN A 602 -11.86 15.53 -6.72
CA GLN A 602 -13.08 16.33 -6.52
C GLN A 602 -13.33 16.69 -5.06
N ILE A 603 -13.17 15.71 -4.15
CA ILE A 603 -13.33 15.93 -2.71
C ILE A 603 -12.29 16.93 -2.23
N GLU A 604 -11.01 16.71 -2.57
CA GLU A 604 -9.92 17.62 -2.22
C GLU A 604 -10.13 19.03 -2.72
N ALA A 605 -10.51 19.19 -3.98
CA ALA A 605 -10.79 20.50 -4.58
C ALA A 605 -11.92 21.25 -3.85
N ARG A 606 -12.98 20.53 -3.45
CA ARG A 606 -14.10 21.13 -2.70
C ARG A 606 -13.70 21.54 -1.29
N VAL A 607 -12.96 20.68 -0.61
CA VAL A 607 -12.47 20.96 0.75
C VAL A 607 -11.50 22.15 0.75
N LEU A 608 -10.58 22.20 -0.22
CA LEU A 608 -9.64 23.33 -0.34
C LEU A 608 -10.38 24.66 -0.61
N GLY A 609 -11.39 24.64 -1.49
CA GLY A 609 -12.23 25.82 -1.75
C GLY A 609 -12.97 26.29 -0.50
N ASP A 610 -13.55 25.36 0.26
CA ASP A 610 -14.22 25.66 1.53
C ASP A 610 -13.26 26.26 2.56
N LEU A 611 -12.09 25.63 2.75
CA LEU A 611 -11.05 26.16 3.64
C LEU A 611 -10.62 27.57 3.24
N ALA A 612 -10.35 27.81 1.97
CA ALA A 612 -9.94 29.11 1.46
C ALA A 612 -10.97 30.19 1.78
N MET A 613 -12.25 29.95 1.43
CA MET A 613 -13.32 30.95 1.53
C MET A 613 -13.83 31.13 2.96
N ASN A 614 -13.96 30.06 3.76
CA ASN A 614 -14.61 30.11 5.07
C ASN A 614 -13.65 30.20 6.26
N HIS A 615 -12.36 29.87 6.08
CA HIS A 615 -11.36 29.91 7.15
C HIS A 615 -10.24 30.90 6.87
N ILE A 616 -9.63 30.89 5.69
CA ILE A 616 -8.39 31.64 5.42
C ILE A 616 -8.67 33.11 5.09
N ILE A 617 -9.53 33.39 4.13
CA ILE A 617 -9.87 34.76 3.74
C ILE A 617 -10.43 35.57 4.91
N PRO A 618 -11.40 35.07 5.71
CA PRO A 618 -11.93 35.81 6.86
C PRO A 618 -10.87 36.16 7.90
N VAL A 619 -9.95 35.22 8.19
CA VAL A 619 -8.86 35.46 9.16
C VAL A 619 -7.86 36.47 8.62
N ALA A 620 -7.46 36.36 7.36
CA ALA A 620 -6.53 37.30 6.73
C ALA A 620 -7.11 38.71 6.67
N THR A 621 -8.37 38.85 6.28
CA THR A 621 -9.08 40.15 6.25
C THR A 621 -9.27 40.73 7.64
N HIS A 622 -9.50 39.93 8.66
CA HIS A 622 -9.57 40.38 10.04
C HIS A 622 -8.23 40.96 10.50
N TYR A 623 -7.10 40.27 10.25
CA TYR A 623 -5.77 40.77 10.56
C TYR A 623 -5.45 42.04 9.77
N GLN A 624 -5.78 42.10 8.48
CA GLN A 624 -5.63 43.30 7.66
C GLN A 624 -6.36 44.50 8.28
N SER A 625 -7.60 44.30 8.78
CA SER A 625 -8.37 45.35 9.45
C SER A 625 -7.67 45.88 10.73
N GLN A 626 -6.98 45.02 11.47
CA GLN A 626 -6.18 45.43 12.63
C GLN A 626 -4.97 46.27 12.21
N LEU A 627 -4.27 45.88 11.14
CA LEU A 627 -3.14 46.65 10.58
C LEU A 627 -3.58 48.03 10.08
N ILE A 628 -4.73 48.09 9.40
CA ILE A 628 -5.32 49.37 8.94
C ILE A 628 -5.60 50.32 10.13
N LYS A 629 -6.24 49.81 11.19
CA LYS A 629 -6.49 50.57 12.41
C LYS A 629 -5.21 51.07 13.06
N ASN A 630 -4.16 50.24 13.08
CA ASN A 630 -2.85 50.63 13.60
C ASN A 630 -2.21 51.77 12.78
N VAL A 631 -2.26 51.66 11.45
CA VAL A 631 -1.75 52.73 10.55
C VAL A 631 -2.53 54.02 10.73
N GLN A 632 -3.85 53.95 10.89
CA GLN A 632 -4.66 55.14 11.18
C GLN A 632 -4.27 55.77 12.52
N GLY A 633 -4.17 55.00 13.59
CA GLY A 633 -3.73 55.50 14.89
C GLY A 633 -2.32 56.12 14.88
N MET A 634 -1.39 55.59 14.07
CA MET A 634 -0.08 56.21 13.87
C MET A 634 -0.17 57.60 13.22
N LYS A 635 -1.08 57.76 12.24
CA LYS A 635 -1.32 59.06 11.58
C LYS A 635 -1.91 60.11 12.53
N ASP A 636 -2.72 59.67 13.51
CA ASP A 636 -3.33 60.55 14.50
C ASP A 636 -2.37 61.02 15.57
N VAL A 637 -1.32 60.24 15.88
CA VAL A 637 -0.38 60.47 16.99
C VAL A 637 0.91 61.16 16.54
N PHE A 638 1.39 60.89 15.31
CA PHE A 638 2.69 61.36 14.83
C PHE A 638 2.56 62.37 13.67
N THR A 639 3.66 63.15 13.41
CA THR A 639 3.72 63.94 12.19
C THR A 639 3.63 63.06 10.95
N LYS A 640 3.19 63.65 9.84
CA LYS A 640 2.97 62.93 8.60
C LYS A 640 4.18 62.09 8.17
N GLU A 641 5.36 62.73 8.09
CA GLU A 641 6.60 62.03 7.67
C GLU A 641 6.99 60.90 8.64
N ARG A 642 6.76 61.10 9.94
CA ARG A 642 7.07 60.09 10.94
C ARG A 642 6.07 58.95 10.90
N ALA A 643 4.79 59.24 10.71
CA ALA A 643 3.73 58.24 10.55
C ALA A 643 3.97 57.37 9.32
N GLU A 644 4.27 57.97 8.16
CA GLU A 644 4.56 57.23 6.90
C GLU A 644 5.78 56.30 7.07
N ARG A 645 6.86 56.79 7.68
CA ARG A 645 8.05 55.97 7.95
C ARG A 645 7.73 54.78 8.86
N LEU A 646 7.03 55.00 9.98
CA LEU A 646 6.75 53.97 10.97
C LEU A 646 5.71 52.97 10.50
N SER A 647 4.77 53.37 9.66
CA SER A 647 3.71 52.49 9.13
C SER A 647 4.08 51.77 7.82
N SER A 648 5.25 52.10 7.23
CA SER A 648 5.66 51.55 5.91
C SER A 648 5.60 50.02 5.84
N ARG A 649 6.04 49.33 6.89
CA ARG A 649 5.96 47.86 6.95
C ARG A 649 4.49 47.36 6.96
N ASN A 650 3.65 48.01 7.80
CA ASN A 650 2.25 47.62 7.91
C ASN A 650 1.49 47.88 6.59
N MET A 651 1.81 48.96 5.89
CA MET A 651 1.24 49.22 4.56
C MET A 651 1.57 48.13 3.57
N LYS A 652 2.82 47.67 3.49
CA LYS A 652 3.22 46.54 2.64
C LYS A 652 2.46 45.26 2.98
N LEU A 653 2.28 44.96 4.27
CA LEU A 653 1.52 43.79 4.70
C LEU A 653 0.04 43.88 4.34
N ILE A 654 -0.57 45.10 4.45
CA ILE A 654 -1.95 45.35 4.06
C ILE A 654 -2.15 45.10 2.56
N GLU A 655 -1.23 45.60 1.73
CA GLU A 655 -1.24 45.38 0.28
C GLU A 655 -1.06 43.92 -0.05
N GLU A 656 -0.08 43.23 0.51
CA GLU A 656 0.18 41.80 0.26
C GLU A 656 -1.00 40.93 0.67
N ILE A 657 -1.64 41.20 1.81
CA ILE A 657 -2.85 40.45 2.22
C ILE A 657 -3.99 40.67 1.22
N ALA A 658 -4.22 41.92 0.77
CA ALA A 658 -5.25 42.22 -0.20
C ALA A 658 -5.03 41.48 -1.53
N GLU A 659 -3.82 41.58 -2.09
CA GLU A 659 -3.46 40.91 -3.34
C GLU A 659 -3.62 39.39 -3.27
N ARG A 660 -3.20 38.77 -2.14
CA ARG A 660 -3.31 37.31 -1.97
C ARG A 660 -4.74 36.85 -1.77
N THR A 661 -5.55 37.59 -1.00
CA THR A 661 -6.97 37.25 -0.82
C THR A 661 -7.74 37.38 -2.12
N GLU A 662 -7.57 38.44 -2.89
CA GLU A 662 -8.14 38.62 -4.23
C GLU A 662 -7.73 37.45 -5.16
N LYS A 663 -6.42 37.10 -5.15
CA LYS A 663 -5.93 35.99 -5.97
C LYS A 663 -6.50 34.65 -5.57
N ILE A 664 -6.71 34.38 -4.27
CA ILE A 664 -7.34 33.16 -3.78
C ILE A 664 -8.81 33.09 -4.23
N GLU A 665 -9.56 34.19 -4.10
CA GLU A 665 -10.97 34.26 -4.55
C GLU A 665 -11.08 33.90 -6.03
N GLN A 666 -10.28 34.55 -6.88
CA GLN A 666 -10.25 34.28 -8.31
C GLN A 666 -9.89 32.81 -8.61
N LEU A 667 -8.85 32.26 -7.97
CA LEU A 667 -8.43 30.88 -8.17
C LEU A 667 -9.48 29.86 -7.70
N VAL A 668 -10.26 30.16 -6.67
CA VAL A 668 -11.36 29.30 -6.21
C VAL A 668 -12.53 29.33 -7.20
N GLU A 669 -12.83 30.48 -7.80
CA GLU A 669 -13.80 30.59 -8.88
C GLU A 669 -13.34 29.77 -10.10
N ASP A 670 -12.09 29.94 -10.53
CA ASP A 670 -11.50 29.19 -11.65
C ASP A 670 -11.50 27.68 -11.37
N LEU A 671 -11.12 27.25 -10.16
CA LEU A 671 -11.18 25.85 -9.70
C LEU A 671 -12.60 25.28 -9.80
N THR A 672 -13.58 26.08 -9.39
CA THR A 672 -15.00 25.67 -9.41
C THR A 672 -15.50 25.50 -10.84
N GLU A 673 -15.13 26.41 -11.75
CA GLU A 673 -15.52 26.31 -13.16
C GLU A 673 -14.77 25.16 -13.86
N ALA A 674 -13.47 25.00 -13.65
CA ALA A 674 -12.69 23.86 -14.18
C ALA A 674 -13.35 22.51 -13.79
N ARG A 675 -13.72 22.38 -12.52
CA ARG A 675 -14.42 21.18 -12.02
C ARG A 675 -15.81 21.00 -12.65
N ARG A 676 -16.58 22.09 -12.87
CA ARG A 676 -17.88 22.02 -13.56
C ARG A 676 -17.75 21.59 -15.00
N VAL A 677 -16.75 22.11 -15.71
CA VAL A 677 -16.46 21.74 -17.10
C VAL A 677 -16.05 20.26 -17.16
N ALA A 678 -15.11 19.82 -16.33
CA ALA A 678 -14.68 18.42 -16.27
C ALA A 678 -15.85 17.47 -15.98
N ASN A 679 -16.77 17.82 -15.08
CA ASN A 679 -17.94 16.99 -14.73
C ASN A 679 -18.96 16.82 -15.88
N ARG A 680 -18.94 17.67 -16.92
CA ARG A 680 -19.79 17.51 -18.11
C ARG A 680 -19.28 16.49 -19.10
N ILE A 681 -18.03 16.05 -18.96
CA ILE A 681 -17.45 15.00 -19.79
C ILE A 681 -18.06 13.67 -19.36
N GLU A 682 -18.73 12.97 -20.29
CA GLU A 682 -19.41 11.70 -20.00
C GLU A 682 -18.42 10.55 -19.82
N ASP A 683 -17.40 10.49 -20.68
CA ASP A 683 -16.37 9.47 -20.60
C ASP A 683 -15.52 9.65 -19.33
N ILE A 684 -15.46 8.62 -18.48
CA ILE A 684 -14.79 8.69 -17.17
C ILE A 684 -13.29 8.85 -17.30
N HIS A 685 -12.68 8.25 -18.31
CA HIS A 685 -11.24 8.36 -18.58
C HIS A 685 -10.86 9.80 -18.98
N GLN A 686 -11.57 10.38 -19.96
CA GLN A 686 -11.35 11.75 -20.38
C GLN A 686 -11.67 12.75 -19.26
N ARG A 687 -12.65 12.45 -18.42
CA ARG A 687 -12.93 13.23 -17.21
C ARG A 687 -11.77 13.19 -16.24
N ALA A 688 -11.17 12.02 -15.99
CA ALA A 688 -10.02 11.87 -15.11
C ALA A 688 -8.81 12.65 -15.62
N ILE A 689 -8.54 12.64 -16.92
CA ILE A 689 -7.50 13.47 -17.56
C ILE A 689 -7.81 14.96 -17.37
N ALA A 690 -9.04 15.39 -17.59
CA ALA A 690 -9.43 16.78 -17.38
C ALA A 690 -9.25 17.24 -15.92
N TYR A 691 -9.55 16.37 -14.95
CA TYR A 691 -9.27 16.65 -13.54
C TYR A 691 -7.77 16.80 -13.27
N HIS A 692 -6.93 15.93 -13.82
CA HIS A 692 -5.48 16.02 -13.69
C HIS A 692 -4.96 17.34 -14.31
N ASP A 693 -5.34 17.64 -15.53
CA ASP A 693 -4.74 18.72 -16.33
C ASP A 693 -5.26 20.10 -15.97
N THR A 694 -6.52 20.21 -15.51
CA THR A 694 -7.16 21.51 -15.28
C THR A 694 -7.52 21.77 -13.83
N VAL A 695 -7.93 20.77 -13.05
CA VAL A 695 -8.36 20.98 -11.65
C VAL A 695 -7.15 20.98 -10.69
N CYS A 696 -6.24 20.00 -10.80
CA CYS A 696 -5.08 19.91 -9.91
C CYS A 696 -4.18 21.16 -9.92
N PRO A 697 -3.86 21.80 -11.08
CA PRO A 697 -3.03 23.00 -11.09
C PRO A 697 -3.63 24.20 -10.35
N HIS A 698 -4.96 24.35 -10.35
CA HIS A 698 -5.63 25.39 -9.55
C HIS A 698 -5.51 25.12 -8.05
N MET A 699 -5.60 23.86 -7.63
CA MET A 699 -5.41 23.50 -6.21
C MET A 699 -4.01 23.86 -5.72
N GLU A 700 -2.99 23.56 -6.51
CA GLU A 700 -1.60 23.93 -6.19
C GLU A 700 -1.39 25.44 -6.12
N ALA A 701 -2.01 26.18 -7.03
CA ALA A 701 -1.94 27.64 -7.06
C ALA A 701 -2.60 28.27 -5.82
N ILE A 702 -3.77 27.77 -5.41
CA ILE A 702 -4.48 28.18 -4.18
C ILE A 702 -3.61 27.91 -2.97
N ARG A 703 -3.07 26.70 -2.82
CA ARG A 703 -2.20 26.32 -1.72
C ARG A 703 -1.04 27.28 -1.56
N LYS A 704 -0.32 27.61 -2.64
CA LYS A 704 0.79 28.56 -2.63
C LYS A 704 0.45 29.93 -2.04
N GLN A 705 -0.77 30.42 -2.29
CA GLN A 705 -1.21 31.70 -1.71
C GLN A 705 -1.56 31.57 -0.22
N ILE A 706 -2.24 30.49 0.16
CA ILE A 706 -2.62 30.22 1.54
C ILE A 706 -1.39 30.01 2.42
N ASP A 707 -0.41 29.24 1.97
CA ASP A 707 0.82 28.95 2.73
C ASP A 707 1.66 30.23 2.97
N LYS A 708 1.58 31.21 2.06
CA LYS A 708 2.18 32.54 2.28
C LYS A 708 1.39 33.37 3.29
N LEU A 709 0.07 33.33 3.27
CA LEU A 709 -0.75 34.00 4.30
C LEU A 709 -0.53 33.41 5.69
N GLU A 710 -0.29 32.11 5.82
CA GLU A 710 0.04 31.44 7.09
C GLU A 710 1.27 32.04 7.78
N LEU A 711 2.25 32.54 7.00
CA LEU A 711 3.46 33.22 7.51
C LEU A 711 3.23 34.67 7.91
N ILE A 712 2.23 35.32 7.32
CA ILE A 712 1.99 36.78 7.46
C ILE A 712 0.97 37.04 8.56
N VAL A 713 -0.10 36.27 8.62
CA VAL A 713 -1.20 36.47 9.57
C VAL A 713 -0.73 36.17 10.99
N GLU A 714 -1.16 37.05 11.93
CA GLU A 714 -0.89 36.85 13.34
C GLU A 714 -1.26 35.46 13.84
N ASP A 715 -0.33 34.79 14.52
CA ASP A 715 -0.49 33.42 14.95
C ASP A 715 -1.70 33.21 15.88
N GLY A 716 -2.00 34.20 16.72
CA GLY A 716 -3.17 34.18 17.62
C GLY A 716 -4.52 34.20 16.92
N LEU A 717 -4.57 34.70 15.68
CA LEU A 717 -5.78 34.74 14.85
C LEU A 717 -5.93 33.51 13.96
N TRP A 718 -4.81 32.83 13.62
CA TRP A 718 -4.83 31.66 12.76
C TRP A 718 -5.56 30.48 13.41
N THR A 719 -6.62 30.01 12.80
CA THR A 719 -7.57 29.09 13.42
C THR A 719 -7.25 27.61 13.22
N LEU A 720 -6.44 27.25 12.22
CA LEU A 720 -6.13 25.89 11.86
C LEU A 720 -4.77 25.45 12.44
N PRO A 721 -4.64 24.21 12.97
CA PRO A 721 -3.35 23.67 13.40
C PRO A 721 -2.30 23.75 12.30
N LYS A 722 -1.10 24.22 12.65
CA LYS A 722 0.07 24.33 11.76
C LYS A 722 0.88 23.04 11.76
N TYR A 723 1.77 22.87 10.79
CA TYR A 723 2.65 21.69 10.70
C TYR A 723 3.48 21.48 11.97
N ARG A 724 3.98 22.53 12.61
CA ARG A 724 4.72 22.42 13.88
C ARG A 724 3.91 21.75 15.01
N GLU A 725 2.58 21.88 14.99
CA GLU A 725 1.70 21.27 15.99
C GLU A 725 1.34 19.84 15.57
N LEU A 726 1.00 19.64 14.29
CA LEU A 726 0.62 18.33 13.74
C LEU A 726 1.77 17.31 13.78
N LEU A 727 3.02 17.76 13.59
CA LEU A 727 4.20 16.89 13.46
C LEU A 727 5.01 16.72 14.75
N PHE A 728 4.87 17.63 15.74
CA PHE A 728 5.74 17.62 16.92
C PHE A 728 4.99 17.49 18.25
N ILE A 729 3.66 17.49 18.26
CA ILE A 729 2.86 17.20 19.46
C ILE A 729 2.48 15.72 19.45
N ARG A 730 3.00 14.96 20.42
CA ARG A 730 2.87 13.49 20.50
C ARG A 730 2.94 12.99 21.94
#